data_d244f15746d9890b5f7752626b6c7b4f
#
_entry.id   d244f15746d9890b5f7752626b6c7b4f
#
_cell.length_a   1.000
_cell.length_b   1.000
_cell.length_c   1.000
_cell.angle_alpha   90.00
_cell.angle_beta   90.00
_cell.angle_gamma   90.00
#
_symmetry.space_group_name_H-M   'P 1'
#
loop_
_entity.id
_entity.type
_entity.pdbx_description
1 polymer ?
#
loop_
_entity_poly.entity_id
_entity_poly.type
_entity_poly.pdbx_seq_one_letter_code
_entity_poly.pdbx_strand_id
1 'polypeptide(L)'
;MTLDELQIGQSATLTTVGGEGALRQHFLDMGLIPGEEVTLVRFAPLGDPMEIMVQGYELTLRKDDAWKIEVTNVHQAAAKDRKHLRVEASTYLHPGLGEPGKYHEESAYSDVKPIEGRLTFALVGNQNCGKTTLFNQLTGSNQHVGNFPGVTVDQKTGVIRGYPEAEVVDLPGIYSLSPYTSEEIVSREFILKQKPTGIINIVDATNLTRNLYLTMQLMELGIPVVLAINMMDEMENNGGSILINEMERLLQIPVVPISAVKNQGVGELVKHAIHVARYQEKPGITDFCDKNDHHGALHRALHGIMHLIEDHAKAAGIPLRFAASKLVEGDPLVEQALALEANEKELLRHILAQLEEERGLDCAAAMADMRFLFIRRLCERTVVKPQESKEHARSQKIDRILTGKYTAIPIFILIMGLVFFLTFNVIGAFLQDALADGIDQVTAWVDAWLTAEAVNPAIRSLVVDAIFQGVGSVISFVPVIAVLFFFLSLLEDGGYMARIAFVMDRLLRKLGLSGRSIVPLLVGFGCSVPAVMATRTLPSERDRRMTIMLIPFMSCSAKVPIYAFFTAAFFPRNGALVMIGLYFFGVCMAILTALLFKRTLFRGEPVPFVMELPNYRMPGMKNVLRLMWDKARDFLERAFTVIFVGTIIIWFLQNFDVRLNMVADSQDSILAFLAGAVTPLFAPLGLADWKLSTALISGFMAKESVVSTLTVLYGTEEALSSLLTPGMALTFLTFCLLYTPCIAAITSVKRENGTGWAVGMIAFQCVVAWIAAFAVHLMLSAFGVA
;
A
#
# COMPACT_ATOMS: atom_id res chain seq x y z
N MET A 1 -1.72 6.42 -35.61
CA MET A 1 -0.63 5.82 -34.82
C MET A 1 -1.06 5.77 -33.39
N THR A 2 -0.71 4.74 -32.68
CA THR A 2 -1.07 4.62 -31.26
C THR A 2 0.13 5.00 -30.36
N LEU A 3 -0.16 5.39 -29.13
CA LEU A 3 0.84 5.92 -28.20
C LEU A 3 1.96 4.90 -27.90
N ASP A 4 1.66 3.58 -27.91
CA ASP A 4 2.63 2.51 -27.67
C ASP A 4 3.64 2.31 -28.80
N GLU A 5 3.38 2.87 -29.98
CA GLU A 5 4.26 2.82 -31.16
C GLU A 5 5.35 3.93 -31.15
N LEU A 6 5.28 4.90 -30.22
CA LEU A 6 6.29 5.95 -30.10
C LEU A 6 7.66 5.38 -29.74
N GLN A 7 8.72 6.03 -30.23
CA GLN A 7 10.10 5.74 -29.85
C GLN A 7 10.57 6.66 -28.72
N ILE A 8 11.53 6.21 -27.94
CA ILE A 8 12.11 6.99 -26.86
C ILE A 8 12.61 8.33 -27.38
N GLY A 9 12.17 9.42 -26.75
CA GLY A 9 12.49 10.80 -27.12
C GLY A 9 11.59 11.40 -28.20
N GLN A 10 10.58 10.68 -28.69
CA GLN A 10 9.56 11.25 -29.58
C GLN A 10 8.42 11.88 -28.78
N SER A 11 7.92 13.00 -29.29
CA SER A 11 6.71 13.68 -28.84
C SER A 11 5.61 13.52 -29.89
N ALA A 12 4.37 13.49 -29.42
CA ALA A 12 3.20 13.42 -30.27
C ALA A 12 2.02 14.13 -29.60
N THR A 13 1.04 14.58 -30.41
CA THR A 13 -0.20 15.18 -29.94
C THR A 13 -1.27 14.09 -29.79
N LEU A 14 -1.93 14.01 -28.64
CA LEU A 14 -3.06 13.12 -28.42
C LEU A 14 -4.25 13.53 -29.28
N THR A 15 -4.87 12.58 -29.97
CA THR A 15 -6.11 12.81 -30.74
C THR A 15 -7.32 12.21 -30.07
N THR A 16 -7.20 10.95 -29.66
CA THR A 16 -8.27 10.25 -28.96
C THR A 16 -7.71 9.49 -27.76
N VAL A 17 -8.43 9.54 -26.65
CA VAL A 17 -8.14 8.77 -25.46
C VAL A 17 -9.22 7.68 -25.34
N GLY A 18 -8.86 6.47 -25.74
CA GLY A 18 -9.75 5.32 -25.71
C GLY A 18 -9.89 4.71 -24.33
N GLY A 19 -10.64 3.63 -24.26
CA GLY A 19 -11.07 3.00 -23.02
C GLY A 19 -12.51 3.36 -22.69
N GLU A 20 -13.08 2.69 -21.72
CA GLU A 20 -14.48 2.90 -21.31
C GLU A 20 -14.57 3.11 -19.79
N GLY A 21 -15.60 3.83 -19.35
CA GLY A 21 -15.94 4.00 -17.95
C GLY A 21 -14.82 4.61 -17.09
N ALA A 22 -14.65 4.10 -15.89
CA ALA A 22 -13.75 4.65 -14.88
C ALA A 22 -12.26 4.68 -15.30
N LEU A 23 -11.80 3.77 -16.15
CA LEU A 23 -10.42 3.75 -16.62
C LEU A 23 -10.13 4.94 -17.54
N ARG A 24 -11.03 5.21 -18.48
CA ARG A 24 -10.90 6.36 -19.40
C ARG A 24 -10.94 7.68 -18.62
N GLN A 25 -11.89 7.80 -17.67
CA GLN A 25 -11.95 8.95 -16.80
C GLN A 25 -10.64 9.16 -16.01
N HIS A 26 -10.06 8.07 -15.52
CA HIS A 26 -8.77 8.13 -14.84
C HIS A 26 -7.63 8.65 -15.73
N PHE A 27 -7.58 8.28 -17.01
CA PHE A 27 -6.60 8.84 -17.94
C PHE A 27 -6.80 10.34 -18.17
N LEU A 28 -8.04 10.78 -18.31
CA LEU A 28 -8.38 12.20 -18.43
C LEU A 28 -8.01 12.98 -17.15
N ASP A 29 -8.35 12.45 -16.00
CA ASP A 29 -7.98 13.02 -14.69
C ASP A 29 -6.47 13.09 -14.50
N MET A 30 -5.72 12.20 -15.17
CA MET A 30 -4.26 12.19 -15.25
C MET A 30 -3.69 13.11 -16.33
N GLY A 31 -4.51 13.95 -16.97
CA GLY A 31 -4.09 14.92 -17.97
C GLY A 31 -3.78 14.38 -19.37
N LEU A 32 -4.15 13.13 -19.64
CA LEU A 32 -4.15 12.60 -21.00
C LEU A 32 -5.40 13.08 -21.72
N ILE A 33 -5.32 14.26 -22.37
CA ILE A 33 -6.46 14.95 -22.96
C ILE A 33 -6.20 15.08 -24.45
N PRO A 34 -7.22 14.94 -25.32
CA PRO A 34 -7.07 15.25 -26.75
C PRO A 34 -6.51 16.66 -26.96
N GLY A 35 -5.53 16.80 -27.83
CA GLY A 35 -4.82 18.06 -28.10
C GLY A 35 -3.56 18.29 -27.26
N GLU A 36 -3.33 17.51 -26.19
CA GLU A 36 -2.13 17.64 -25.35
C GLU A 36 -0.93 16.92 -25.97
N GLU A 37 0.26 17.50 -25.76
CA GLU A 37 1.51 16.90 -26.22
C GLU A 37 2.07 15.92 -25.17
N VAL A 38 2.41 14.72 -25.62
CA VAL A 38 3.05 13.70 -24.81
C VAL A 38 4.40 13.31 -25.39
N THR A 39 5.39 13.03 -24.53
CA THR A 39 6.72 12.59 -24.92
C THR A 39 7.04 11.25 -24.29
N LEU A 40 7.51 10.27 -25.07
CA LEU A 40 7.96 9.00 -24.52
C LEU A 40 9.36 9.16 -23.92
N VAL A 41 9.45 8.97 -22.60
CA VAL A 41 10.71 9.09 -21.83
C VAL A 41 11.50 7.80 -21.89
N ARG A 42 10.88 6.67 -21.52
CA ARG A 42 11.53 5.35 -21.52
C ARG A 42 10.51 4.22 -21.39
N PHE A 43 11.02 2.99 -21.57
CA PHE A 43 10.31 1.77 -21.24
C PHE A 43 10.89 1.14 -19.97
N ALA A 44 10.07 0.39 -19.23
CA ALA A 44 10.56 -0.51 -18.19
C ALA A 44 11.56 -1.54 -18.77
N PRO A 45 12.46 -2.13 -17.96
CA PRO A 45 13.51 -3.04 -18.44
C PRO A 45 13.03 -4.19 -19.32
N LEU A 46 11.83 -4.67 -19.05
CA LEU A 46 11.18 -5.74 -19.81
C LEU A 46 10.37 -5.23 -21.01
N GLY A 47 10.43 -3.92 -21.32
CA GLY A 47 9.77 -3.27 -22.45
C GLY A 47 8.32 -2.86 -22.19
N ASP A 48 7.82 -3.00 -20.97
CA ASP A 48 6.48 -2.64 -20.51
C ASP A 48 6.46 -2.62 -18.97
N PRO A 49 5.87 -1.61 -18.29
CA PRO A 49 5.18 -0.43 -18.83
C PRO A 49 6.10 0.62 -19.47
N MET A 50 5.49 1.63 -20.09
CA MET A 50 6.15 2.81 -20.66
C MET A 50 6.00 4.00 -19.71
N GLU A 51 6.97 4.90 -19.72
CA GLU A 51 6.95 6.16 -18.99
C GLU A 51 6.91 7.31 -19.97
N ILE A 52 5.88 8.15 -19.82
CA ILE A 52 5.63 9.30 -20.69
C ILE A 52 5.67 10.58 -19.88
N MET A 53 6.08 11.66 -20.53
CA MET A 53 5.95 13.03 -20.00
C MET A 53 4.68 13.66 -20.54
N VAL A 54 3.81 14.12 -19.66
CA VAL A 54 2.58 14.85 -19.99
C VAL A 54 2.47 16.05 -19.06
N GLN A 55 2.14 17.22 -19.58
CA GLN A 55 1.95 18.46 -18.80
C GLN A 55 3.09 18.79 -17.80
N GLY A 56 4.30 18.28 -18.05
CA GLY A 56 5.49 18.54 -17.25
C GLY A 56 5.75 17.56 -16.09
N TYR A 57 5.02 16.46 -16.01
CA TYR A 57 5.29 15.36 -15.06
C TYR A 57 5.36 14.00 -15.77
N GLU A 58 6.03 13.04 -15.12
CA GLU A 58 6.21 11.68 -15.63
C GLU A 58 5.08 10.77 -15.16
N LEU A 59 4.48 10.06 -16.12
CA LEU A 59 3.39 9.12 -15.90
C LEU A 59 3.77 7.76 -16.47
N THR A 60 3.54 6.68 -15.71
CA THR A 60 3.72 5.32 -16.22
C THR A 60 2.41 4.76 -16.76
N LEU A 61 2.47 4.11 -17.92
CA LEU A 61 1.32 3.55 -18.60
C LEU A 61 1.69 2.19 -19.19
N ARG A 62 0.77 1.20 -19.12
CA ARG A 62 0.96 -0.08 -19.81
C ARG A 62 0.80 0.08 -21.30
N LYS A 63 1.52 -0.72 -22.08
CA LYS A 63 1.35 -0.74 -23.53
C LYS A 63 -0.05 -1.10 -23.98
N ASP A 64 -0.70 -2.03 -23.28
CA ASP A 64 -2.09 -2.43 -23.55
C ASP A 64 -3.08 -1.28 -23.35
N ASP A 65 -2.76 -0.30 -22.48
CA ASP A 65 -3.54 0.90 -22.27
C ASP A 65 -3.13 2.01 -23.25
N ALA A 66 -1.83 2.14 -23.53
CA ALA A 66 -1.29 3.08 -24.51
C ALA A 66 -1.76 2.78 -25.94
N TRP A 67 -1.97 1.51 -26.28
CA TRP A 67 -2.54 1.08 -27.55
C TRP A 67 -3.96 1.64 -27.82
N LYS A 68 -4.70 1.97 -26.77
CA LYS A 68 -6.04 2.59 -26.87
C LYS A 68 -6.01 4.09 -27.11
N ILE A 69 -4.83 4.70 -27.09
CA ILE A 69 -4.65 6.16 -27.20
C ILE A 69 -4.05 6.46 -28.56
N GLU A 70 -4.75 7.24 -29.38
CA GLU A 70 -4.27 7.65 -30.69
C GLU A 70 -3.51 8.95 -30.63
N VAL A 71 -2.45 9.02 -31.45
CA VAL A 71 -1.55 10.19 -31.52
C VAL A 71 -1.28 10.61 -32.97
N THR A 72 -1.05 11.90 -33.12
CA THR A 72 -0.66 12.53 -34.42
C THR A 72 0.54 13.44 -34.20
N ASN A 73 1.02 14.10 -35.29
CA ASN A 73 2.11 15.05 -35.22
C ASN A 73 3.36 14.55 -34.52
N VAL A 74 3.78 13.32 -34.86
CA VAL A 74 4.97 12.70 -34.22
C VAL A 74 6.22 13.45 -34.68
N HIS A 75 7.01 13.90 -33.72
CA HIS A 75 8.28 14.60 -33.98
C HIS A 75 9.29 14.28 -32.89
N GLN A 76 10.56 14.56 -33.11
CA GLN A 76 11.58 14.46 -32.08
C GLN A 76 11.36 15.55 -31.04
N ALA A 77 11.36 15.20 -29.76
CA ALA A 77 11.26 16.18 -28.68
C ALA A 77 12.38 17.22 -28.85
N ALA A 78 12.01 18.45 -29.18
CA ALA A 78 12.97 19.54 -29.24
C ALA A 78 13.56 19.74 -27.85
N ALA A 79 14.88 19.84 -27.73
CA ALA A 79 15.49 20.34 -26.52
C ALA A 79 14.91 21.75 -26.29
N LYS A 80 13.99 21.86 -25.32
CA LYS A 80 13.32 23.14 -25.04
C LYS A 80 14.40 24.13 -24.61
N ASP A 81 14.73 25.07 -25.51
CA ASP A 81 15.45 26.29 -25.14
C ASP A 81 14.56 27.07 -24.16
N ARG A 82 14.71 26.78 -22.88
CA ARG A 82 14.00 27.46 -21.81
C ARG A 82 14.65 28.83 -21.64
N LYS A 83 14.09 29.84 -22.32
CA LYS A 83 14.40 31.23 -22.01
C LYS A 83 14.07 31.47 -20.55
N HIS A 84 15.13 31.67 -19.76
CA HIS A 84 15.04 32.00 -18.34
C HIS A 84 14.41 33.39 -18.21
N LEU A 85 13.13 33.45 -17.83
CA LEU A 85 12.59 34.61 -17.19
C LEU A 85 13.17 34.65 -15.76
N ARG A 86 14.22 35.44 -15.55
CA ARG A 86 14.66 35.85 -14.21
C ARG A 86 13.60 36.80 -13.67
N VAL A 87 12.64 36.28 -12.94
CA VAL A 87 11.83 37.08 -12.03
C VAL A 87 12.62 37.17 -10.74
N GLU A 88 12.95 38.37 -10.30
CA GLU A 88 13.53 38.59 -8.98
C GLU A 88 12.59 37.99 -7.94
N ALA A 89 13.10 37.09 -7.13
CA ALA A 89 12.37 36.44 -6.05
C ALA A 89 11.98 37.51 -5.02
N SER A 90 10.79 38.07 -5.17
CA SER A 90 10.17 38.82 -4.09
C SER A 90 9.56 37.80 -3.13
N THR A 91 10.10 37.72 -1.94
CA THR A 91 9.53 36.97 -0.81
C THR A 91 8.26 37.71 -0.39
N TYR A 92 7.13 37.36 -0.98
CA TYR A 92 5.83 37.79 -0.46
C TYR A 92 5.54 36.94 0.78
N LEU A 93 5.50 37.61 1.94
CA LEU A 93 5.05 36.99 3.17
C LEU A 93 3.53 36.79 3.08
N HIS A 94 3.04 35.65 3.53
CA HIS A 94 1.61 35.42 3.68
C HIS A 94 1.03 36.42 4.69
N PRO A 95 -0.10 37.09 4.40
CA PRO A 95 -0.63 38.15 5.27
C PRO A 95 -0.99 37.66 6.69
N GLY A 96 -1.25 36.37 6.88
CA GLY A 96 -1.68 35.84 8.19
C GLY A 96 -3.14 36.17 8.52
N LEU A 97 -3.64 35.55 9.61
CA LEU A 97 -4.97 35.82 10.13
C LEU A 97 -4.99 37.18 10.87
N GLY A 98 -5.94 38.04 10.52
CA GLY A 98 -6.11 39.35 11.16
C GLY A 98 -5.31 40.48 10.53
N GLU A 99 -4.57 40.23 9.43
CA GLU A 99 -4.04 41.30 8.58
C GLU A 99 -5.08 41.76 7.57
N PRO A 100 -5.04 43.06 7.14
CA PRO A 100 -5.99 43.59 6.16
C PRO A 100 -5.72 42.95 4.80
N GLY A 101 -6.28 41.80 4.59
CA GLY A 101 -6.27 41.02 3.36
C GLY A 101 -7.70 40.64 2.98
N LYS A 102 -7.91 40.24 1.73
CA LYS A 102 -9.25 40.06 1.14
C LYS A 102 -10.09 38.97 1.81
N TYR A 103 -9.42 38.02 2.53
CA TYR A 103 -10.04 36.85 3.13
C TYR A 103 -10.13 36.88 4.66
N HIS A 104 -9.51 37.90 5.29
CA HIS A 104 -9.35 37.92 6.75
C HIS A 104 -9.80 39.25 7.36
N GLU A 105 -10.61 40.00 6.65
CA GLU A 105 -11.25 41.21 7.21
C GLU A 105 -12.28 40.78 8.27
N GLU A 106 -12.00 41.08 9.53
CA GLU A 106 -12.94 40.82 10.63
C GLU A 106 -14.29 41.50 10.38
N SER A 107 -14.34 42.60 9.63
CA SER A 107 -15.55 43.32 9.25
C SER A 107 -16.47 42.51 8.32
N ALA A 108 -15.93 41.57 7.53
CA ALA A 108 -16.73 40.74 6.62
C ALA A 108 -17.54 39.64 7.35
N TYR A 109 -17.22 39.35 8.60
CA TYR A 109 -17.80 38.26 9.39
C TYR A 109 -18.64 38.75 10.59
N SER A 110 -18.83 40.05 10.75
CA SER A 110 -19.57 40.64 11.87
C SER A 110 -20.99 40.10 12.04
N ASP A 111 -21.59 39.58 10.96
CA ASP A 111 -22.95 39.04 10.94
C ASP A 111 -23.03 37.51 10.94
N VAL A 112 -21.89 36.79 10.82
CA VAL A 112 -21.88 35.34 10.79
C VAL A 112 -21.54 34.81 12.19
N LYS A 113 -22.47 34.09 12.81
CA LYS A 113 -22.22 33.43 14.10
C LYS A 113 -21.24 32.27 13.88
N PRO A 114 -20.10 32.23 14.59
CA PRO A 114 -19.19 31.12 14.49
C PRO A 114 -19.85 29.82 14.95
N ILE A 115 -19.52 28.69 14.29
CA ILE A 115 -19.96 27.38 14.75
C ILE A 115 -19.29 27.08 16.09
N GLU A 116 -20.10 26.83 17.12
CA GLU A 116 -19.67 26.35 18.43
C GLU A 116 -19.71 24.80 18.41
N GLY A 117 -18.61 24.15 18.75
CA GLY A 117 -18.52 22.70 18.85
C GLY A 117 -17.26 22.08 18.26
N ARG A 118 -17.30 20.77 18.08
CA ARG A 118 -16.18 19.99 17.56
C ARG A 118 -16.03 20.22 16.06
N LEU A 119 -14.83 20.58 15.65
CA LEU A 119 -14.47 20.76 14.25
C LEU A 119 -13.82 19.48 13.72
N THR A 120 -14.30 18.99 12.58
CA THR A 120 -13.73 17.82 11.91
C THR A 120 -13.14 18.22 10.57
N PHE A 121 -11.84 17.96 10.40
CA PHE A 121 -11.14 18.24 9.17
C PHE A 121 -10.84 16.97 8.40
N ALA A 122 -11.08 16.99 7.08
CA ALA A 122 -10.57 15.98 6.17
C ALA A 122 -9.22 16.43 5.63
N LEU A 123 -8.15 15.64 5.85
CA LEU A 123 -6.86 15.88 5.22
C LEU A 123 -6.81 15.14 3.90
N VAL A 124 -6.78 15.89 2.80
CA VAL A 124 -6.88 15.38 1.43
C VAL A 124 -5.68 15.81 0.61
N GLY A 125 -5.21 14.96 -0.28
CA GLY A 125 -4.12 15.29 -1.22
C GLY A 125 -3.66 14.08 -2.01
N ASN A 126 -2.86 14.35 -3.02
CA ASN A 126 -2.32 13.32 -3.91
C ASN A 126 -1.37 12.36 -3.16
N GLN A 127 -1.09 11.22 -3.77
CA GLN A 127 -0.03 10.35 -3.27
C GLN A 127 1.31 11.10 -3.29
N ASN A 128 2.14 10.88 -2.29
CA ASN A 128 3.48 11.49 -2.13
C ASN A 128 3.54 13.02 -1.91
N CYS A 129 2.43 13.72 -1.75
CA CYS A 129 2.43 15.17 -1.44
C CYS A 129 2.86 15.51 0.01
N GLY A 130 3.17 14.50 0.85
CA GLY A 130 3.58 14.70 2.24
C GLY A 130 2.44 14.68 3.27
N LYS A 131 1.28 14.14 2.91
CA LYS A 131 0.06 14.08 3.74
C LYS A 131 0.29 13.44 5.10
N THR A 132 0.87 12.23 5.14
CA THR A 132 1.16 11.51 6.39
C THR A 132 2.16 12.28 7.28
N THR A 133 3.13 12.97 6.68
CA THR A 133 4.06 13.81 7.42
C THR A 133 3.33 14.99 8.07
N LEU A 134 2.46 15.67 7.34
CA LEU A 134 1.64 16.75 7.87
C LEU A 134 0.70 16.24 8.97
N PHE A 135 0.00 15.13 8.76
CA PHE A 135 -0.86 14.52 9.76
C PHE A 135 -0.12 14.25 11.08
N ASN A 136 1.10 13.72 10.99
CA ASN A 136 1.95 13.48 12.15
C ASN A 136 2.39 14.77 12.86
N GLN A 137 2.60 15.87 12.13
CA GLN A 137 2.91 17.18 12.73
C GLN A 137 1.69 17.77 13.44
N LEU A 138 0.51 17.64 12.84
CA LEU A 138 -0.74 18.14 13.39
C LEU A 138 -1.15 17.40 14.68
N THR A 139 -1.07 16.06 14.70
CA THR A 139 -1.64 15.24 15.76
C THR A 139 -0.63 14.72 16.79
N GLY A 140 0.61 14.55 16.40
CA GLY A 140 1.65 14.00 17.28
C GLY A 140 1.42 12.54 17.65
N SER A 141 1.37 12.26 18.98
CA SER A 141 1.10 10.93 19.54
C SER A 141 -0.39 10.62 19.70
N ASN A 142 -1.27 11.60 19.55
CA ASN A 142 -2.71 11.47 19.76
C ASN A 142 -3.40 11.00 18.49
N GLN A 143 -3.15 9.75 18.09
CA GLN A 143 -3.70 9.15 16.87
C GLN A 143 -4.48 7.89 17.21
N HIS A 144 -5.62 7.71 16.54
CA HIS A 144 -6.39 6.48 16.52
C HIS A 144 -6.31 5.88 15.12
N VAL A 145 -6.00 4.59 15.05
CA VAL A 145 -5.95 3.84 13.80
C VAL A 145 -7.08 2.83 13.80
N GLY A 146 -7.93 2.89 12.79
CA GLY A 146 -9.03 1.98 12.54
C GLY A 146 -9.16 1.70 11.05
N ASN A 147 -10.25 1.11 10.62
CA ASN A 147 -10.59 0.97 9.21
C ASN A 147 -11.81 1.84 8.91
N PHE A 148 -11.89 2.37 7.69
CA PHE A 148 -13.12 2.99 7.23
C PHE A 148 -14.27 1.97 7.22
N PRO A 149 -15.50 2.38 7.57
CA PRO A 149 -16.63 1.45 7.63
C PRO A 149 -16.84 0.69 6.33
N GLY A 150 -16.91 -0.65 6.41
CA GLY A 150 -17.21 -1.53 5.29
C GLY A 150 -16.06 -1.82 4.33
N VAL A 151 -14.87 -1.28 4.56
CA VAL A 151 -13.68 -1.47 3.73
C VAL A 151 -12.43 -1.73 4.58
N THR A 152 -11.39 -2.28 3.95
CA THR A 152 -10.11 -2.59 4.62
C THR A 152 -9.06 -1.49 4.44
N VAL A 153 -9.50 -0.27 4.20
CA VAL A 153 -8.64 0.92 4.12
C VAL A 153 -8.46 1.49 5.51
N ASP A 154 -7.22 1.72 5.92
CA ASP A 154 -6.90 2.26 7.24
C ASP A 154 -7.42 3.69 7.37
N GLN A 155 -8.14 3.96 8.45
CA GLN A 155 -8.56 5.29 8.87
C GLN A 155 -7.67 5.75 10.02
N LYS A 156 -7.02 6.88 9.85
CA LYS A 156 -6.26 7.54 10.92
C LYS A 156 -6.96 8.81 11.32
N THR A 157 -7.24 8.95 12.60
CA THR A 157 -7.85 10.14 13.17
C THR A 157 -6.99 10.65 14.31
N GLY A 158 -7.03 11.96 14.55
CA GLY A 158 -6.31 12.53 15.69
C GLY A 158 -6.70 13.96 15.98
N VAL A 159 -6.55 14.34 17.24
CA VAL A 159 -6.81 15.71 17.69
C VAL A 159 -5.64 16.61 17.34
N ILE A 160 -5.91 17.80 16.82
CA ILE A 160 -4.88 18.78 16.46
C ILE A 160 -4.27 19.35 17.73
N ARG A 161 -2.94 19.38 17.79
CA ARG A 161 -2.19 19.89 18.92
C ARG A 161 -2.52 21.36 19.22
N GLY A 162 -2.85 21.64 20.46
CA GLY A 162 -3.23 22.99 20.91
C GLY A 162 -4.69 23.34 20.64
N TYR A 163 -5.45 22.49 19.97
CA TYR A 163 -6.87 22.71 19.66
C TYR A 163 -7.69 21.44 19.93
N PRO A 164 -8.05 21.17 21.18
CA PRO A 164 -8.75 19.94 21.57
C PRO A 164 -10.13 19.77 20.92
N GLU A 165 -10.72 20.87 20.46
CA GLU A 165 -11.99 20.89 19.73
C GLU A 165 -11.85 20.50 18.25
N ALA A 166 -10.63 20.44 17.71
CA ALA A 166 -10.36 20.16 16.31
C ALA A 166 -9.76 18.77 16.11
N GLU A 167 -10.45 17.96 15.33
CA GLU A 167 -10.00 16.62 14.92
C GLU A 167 -9.70 16.59 13.43
N VAL A 168 -8.63 15.89 13.05
CA VAL A 168 -8.28 15.66 11.66
C VAL A 168 -8.35 14.18 11.32
N VAL A 169 -8.92 13.87 10.16
CA VAL A 169 -9.03 12.53 9.58
C VAL A 169 -8.12 12.47 8.37
N ASP A 170 -7.14 11.57 8.38
CA ASP A 170 -6.24 11.32 7.25
C ASP A 170 -6.96 10.45 6.21
N LEU A 171 -7.31 11.02 5.06
CA LEU A 171 -7.89 10.27 3.96
C LEU A 171 -6.80 9.64 3.10
N PRO A 172 -7.09 8.52 2.41
CA PRO A 172 -6.15 7.96 1.43
C PRO A 172 -5.66 8.98 0.42
N GLY A 173 -4.44 8.78 -0.12
CA GLY A 173 -3.92 9.62 -1.20
C GLY A 173 -4.66 9.35 -2.50
N ILE A 174 -5.32 10.36 -3.03
CA ILE A 174 -6.16 10.26 -4.23
C ILE A 174 -5.75 11.31 -5.26
N TYR A 175 -6.02 11.03 -6.53
CA TYR A 175 -5.77 11.98 -7.62
C TYR A 175 -7.01 12.71 -8.07
N SER A 176 -8.17 12.10 -7.90
CA SER A 176 -9.47 12.68 -8.21
C SER A 176 -10.56 12.11 -7.30
N LEU A 177 -11.76 12.69 -7.38
CA LEU A 177 -12.95 12.15 -6.72
C LEU A 177 -13.77 11.22 -7.65
N SER A 178 -13.16 10.71 -8.70
CA SER A 178 -13.76 9.73 -9.60
C SER A 178 -13.68 8.32 -9.00
N PRO A 179 -14.70 7.46 -9.11
CA PRO A 179 -14.75 6.16 -8.44
C PRO A 179 -13.94 5.09 -9.18
N TYR A 180 -12.62 5.23 -9.21
CA TYR A 180 -11.74 4.31 -9.94
C TYR A 180 -11.07 3.29 -9.00
N THR A 181 -10.50 3.76 -7.87
CA THR A 181 -9.89 2.89 -6.86
C THR A 181 -10.73 2.85 -5.59
N SER A 182 -10.50 1.85 -4.73
CA SER A 182 -11.13 1.77 -3.41
C SER A 182 -10.80 2.99 -2.54
N GLU A 183 -9.60 3.54 -2.68
CA GLU A 183 -9.12 4.72 -1.96
C GLU A 183 -9.91 5.97 -2.35
N GLU A 184 -10.17 6.16 -3.64
CA GLU A 184 -10.96 7.28 -4.17
C GLU A 184 -12.43 7.18 -3.75
N ILE A 185 -12.99 5.97 -3.81
CA ILE A 185 -14.36 5.70 -3.36
C ILE A 185 -14.51 6.04 -1.87
N VAL A 186 -13.60 5.55 -1.02
CA VAL A 186 -13.61 5.79 0.42
C VAL A 186 -13.48 7.27 0.76
N SER A 187 -12.53 7.95 0.12
CA SER A 187 -12.32 9.39 0.36
C SER A 187 -13.54 10.21 -0.06
N ARG A 188 -14.11 9.91 -1.23
CA ARG A 188 -15.33 10.55 -1.72
C ARG A 188 -16.54 10.29 -0.80
N GLU A 189 -16.76 9.03 -0.38
CA GLU A 189 -17.85 8.69 0.52
C GLU A 189 -17.72 9.39 1.87
N PHE A 190 -16.50 9.45 2.41
CA PHE A 190 -16.25 10.18 3.66
C PHE A 190 -16.65 11.66 3.52
N ILE A 191 -16.18 12.34 2.49
CA ILE A 191 -16.46 13.78 2.30
C ILE A 191 -17.95 14.03 2.09
N LEU A 192 -18.63 13.23 1.26
CA LEU A 192 -20.03 13.42 0.92
C LEU A 192 -21.00 13.03 2.06
N LYS A 193 -20.70 11.91 2.78
CA LYS A 193 -21.58 11.36 3.81
C LYS A 193 -21.30 11.94 5.19
N GLN A 194 -20.03 12.06 5.58
CA GLN A 194 -19.65 12.57 6.92
C GLN A 194 -19.62 14.10 7.00
N LYS A 195 -19.53 14.78 5.83
CA LYS A 195 -19.58 16.24 5.71
C LYS A 195 -18.66 16.93 6.72
N PRO A 196 -17.33 16.81 6.57
CA PRO A 196 -16.39 17.45 7.48
C PRO A 196 -16.63 18.96 7.54
N THR A 197 -16.35 19.60 8.67
CA THR A 197 -16.50 21.04 8.85
C THR A 197 -15.55 21.85 7.99
N GLY A 198 -14.41 21.23 7.59
CA GLY A 198 -13.45 21.84 6.69
C GLY A 198 -12.54 20.80 6.04
N ILE A 199 -11.89 21.18 4.96
CA ILE A 199 -10.93 20.37 4.22
C ILE A 199 -9.56 21.05 4.28
N ILE A 200 -8.53 20.30 4.68
CA ILE A 200 -7.14 20.70 4.51
C ILE A 200 -6.62 19.94 3.29
N ASN A 201 -6.48 20.65 2.17
CA ASN A 201 -5.97 20.08 0.94
C ASN A 201 -4.46 20.33 0.84
N ILE A 202 -3.66 19.26 0.84
CA ILE A 202 -2.21 19.35 0.72
C ILE A 202 -1.75 19.02 -0.70
N VAL A 203 -0.94 19.92 -1.27
CA VAL A 203 -0.39 19.80 -2.63
C VAL A 203 1.13 19.90 -2.60
N ASP A 204 1.78 19.26 -3.56
CA ASP A 204 3.23 19.34 -3.77
C ASP A 204 3.59 20.56 -4.64
N ALA A 205 4.35 21.49 -4.10
CA ALA A 205 4.83 22.68 -4.79
C ALA A 205 5.64 22.34 -6.06
N THR A 206 6.35 21.23 -6.05
CA THR A 206 7.21 20.80 -7.17
C THR A 206 6.41 20.24 -8.35
N ASN A 207 5.16 19.82 -8.09
CA ASN A 207 4.25 19.25 -9.09
C ASN A 207 2.83 19.82 -9.00
N LEU A 208 2.75 21.14 -8.96
CA LEU A 208 1.52 21.85 -8.61
C LEU A 208 0.40 21.65 -9.63
N THR A 209 0.72 21.71 -10.93
CA THR A 209 -0.28 21.55 -12.02
C THR A 209 -1.10 20.28 -11.85
N ARG A 210 -0.44 19.19 -11.51
CA ARG A 210 -1.07 17.91 -11.27
C ARG A 210 -1.94 17.87 -9.99
N ASN A 211 -1.41 18.46 -8.93
CA ASN A 211 -2.06 18.38 -7.62
C ASN A 211 -3.32 19.26 -7.56
N LEU A 212 -3.33 20.38 -8.27
CA LEU A 212 -4.46 21.31 -8.31
C LEU A 212 -5.72 20.73 -8.97
N TYR A 213 -5.61 19.67 -9.76
CA TYR A 213 -6.79 19.02 -10.34
C TYR A 213 -7.77 18.53 -9.27
N LEU A 214 -7.26 17.86 -8.24
CA LEU A 214 -8.06 17.46 -7.09
C LEU A 214 -8.59 18.67 -6.32
N THR A 215 -7.78 19.71 -6.15
CA THR A 215 -8.19 20.96 -5.48
C THR A 215 -9.46 21.55 -6.11
N MET A 216 -9.52 21.60 -7.43
CA MET A 216 -10.70 22.11 -8.13
C MET A 216 -11.95 21.28 -7.86
N GLN A 217 -11.84 19.96 -7.84
CA GLN A 217 -12.95 19.06 -7.50
C GLN A 217 -13.42 19.24 -6.05
N LEU A 218 -12.48 19.47 -5.11
CA LEU A 218 -12.80 19.76 -3.72
C LEU A 218 -13.51 21.10 -3.56
N MET A 219 -13.14 22.11 -4.34
CA MET A 219 -13.81 23.41 -4.32
C MET A 219 -15.25 23.34 -4.85
N GLU A 220 -15.52 22.48 -5.85
CA GLU A 220 -16.87 22.24 -6.38
C GLU A 220 -17.84 21.66 -5.32
N LEU A 221 -17.32 21.07 -4.22
CA LEU A 221 -18.11 20.57 -3.12
C LEU A 221 -18.72 21.68 -2.24
N GLY A 222 -18.16 22.90 -2.30
CA GLY A 222 -18.65 24.02 -1.49
C GLY A 222 -18.47 23.83 0.02
N ILE A 223 -17.53 22.97 0.44
CA ILE A 223 -17.08 22.81 1.83
C ILE A 223 -15.92 23.80 2.06
N PRO A 224 -15.75 24.38 3.26
CA PRO A 224 -14.58 25.20 3.57
C PRO A 224 -13.26 24.47 3.28
N VAL A 225 -12.38 25.08 2.47
CA VAL A 225 -11.10 24.48 2.03
C VAL A 225 -9.95 25.42 2.32
N VAL A 226 -8.86 24.87 2.85
CA VAL A 226 -7.56 25.55 2.92
C VAL A 226 -6.55 24.77 2.08
N LEU A 227 -5.83 25.45 1.21
CA LEU A 227 -4.79 24.86 0.37
C LEU A 227 -3.42 24.96 1.06
N ALA A 228 -2.85 23.84 1.44
CA ALA A 228 -1.50 23.74 2.01
C ALA A 228 -0.50 23.39 0.90
N ILE A 229 0.34 24.32 0.51
CA ILE A 229 1.39 24.08 -0.48
C ILE A 229 2.64 23.58 0.24
N ASN A 230 2.87 22.28 0.14
CA ASN A 230 3.97 21.61 0.81
C ASN A 230 5.22 21.53 -0.07
N MET A 231 6.37 21.21 0.54
CA MET A 231 7.68 21.13 -0.13
C MET A 231 8.17 22.46 -0.68
N MET A 232 7.75 23.56 -0.04
CA MET A 232 8.23 24.88 -0.40
C MET A 232 9.75 25.02 -0.27
N ASP A 233 10.35 24.33 0.67
CA ASP A 233 11.80 24.28 0.83
C ASP A 233 12.52 23.62 -0.35
N GLU A 234 11.92 22.62 -1.01
CA GLU A 234 12.47 22.03 -2.24
C GLU A 234 12.30 23.00 -3.42
N MET A 235 11.15 23.67 -3.52
CA MET A 235 10.87 24.65 -4.56
C MET A 235 11.88 25.81 -4.49
N GLU A 236 12.09 26.39 -3.32
CA GLU A 236 13.04 27.48 -3.07
C GLU A 236 14.50 27.07 -3.32
N ASN A 237 14.92 25.86 -2.87
CA ASN A 237 16.25 25.33 -3.10
C ASN A 237 16.57 25.13 -4.59
N ASN A 238 15.55 24.95 -5.43
CA ASN A 238 15.66 24.85 -6.88
C ASN A 238 15.54 26.23 -7.59
N GLY A 239 15.42 27.34 -6.82
CA GLY A 239 15.31 28.68 -7.35
C GLY A 239 13.94 29.01 -7.95
N GLY A 240 12.91 28.26 -7.59
CA GLY A 240 11.51 28.56 -7.90
C GLY A 240 10.83 29.31 -6.77
N SER A 241 9.67 29.90 -7.05
CA SER A 241 8.81 30.55 -6.07
C SER A 241 7.35 30.49 -6.49
N ILE A 242 6.45 30.69 -5.53
CA ILE A 242 5.01 30.75 -5.78
C ILE A 242 4.50 32.07 -5.20
N LEU A 243 3.74 32.81 -6.00
CA LEU A 243 3.09 34.05 -5.60
C LEU A 243 1.80 33.70 -4.83
N ILE A 244 1.93 33.49 -3.54
CA ILE A 244 0.86 33.00 -2.67
C ILE A 244 -0.37 33.91 -2.70
N ASN A 245 -0.19 35.21 -2.48
CA ASN A 245 -1.30 36.18 -2.45
C ASN A 245 -2.06 36.25 -3.79
N GLU A 246 -1.34 36.15 -4.93
CA GLU A 246 -1.96 36.11 -6.24
C GLU A 246 -2.73 34.82 -6.45
N MET A 247 -2.20 33.70 -5.95
CA MET A 247 -2.88 32.40 -6.01
C MET A 247 -4.15 32.41 -5.15
N GLU A 248 -4.12 32.95 -3.93
CA GLU A 248 -5.30 33.15 -3.11
C GLU A 248 -6.36 34.01 -3.81
N ARG A 249 -5.92 35.12 -4.41
CA ARG A 249 -6.81 36.03 -5.14
C ARG A 249 -7.50 35.32 -6.30
N LEU A 250 -6.79 34.43 -7.01
CA LEU A 250 -7.33 33.70 -8.16
C LEU A 250 -8.17 32.50 -7.79
N LEU A 251 -7.78 31.77 -6.74
CA LEU A 251 -8.52 30.60 -6.26
C LEU A 251 -9.67 30.97 -5.30
N GLN A 252 -9.59 32.13 -4.68
CA GLN A 252 -10.56 32.58 -3.66
C GLN A 252 -10.72 31.55 -2.51
N ILE A 253 -9.62 30.95 -2.09
CA ILE A 253 -9.47 30.14 -0.87
C ILE A 253 -8.14 30.48 -0.22
N PRO A 254 -7.97 30.31 1.10
CA PRO A 254 -6.69 30.50 1.77
C PRO A 254 -5.61 29.55 1.26
N VAL A 255 -4.42 30.07 0.99
CA VAL A 255 -3.27 29.32 0.49
C VAL A 255 -2.10 29.50 1.45
N VAL A 256 -1.66 28.43 2.08
CA VAL A 256 -0.59 28.47 3.10
C VAL A 256 0.63 27.69 2.63
N PRO A 257 1.80 28.35 2.46
CA PRO A 257 3.03 27.67 2.12
C PRO A 257 3.59 26.95 3.36
N ILE A 258 3.93 25.66 3.21
CA ILE A 258 4.44 24.86 4.30
C ILE A 258 5.65 23.99 3.90
N SER A 259 6.43 23.59 4.89
CA SER A 259 7.32 22.44 4.83
C SER A 259 6.99 21.51 5.98
N ALA A 260 6.23 20.44 5.68
CA ALA A 260 5.80 19.48 6.70
C ALA A 260 6.99 18.76 7.37
N VAL A 261 8.06 18.50 6.62
CA VAL A 261 9.28 17.87 7.14
C VAL A 261 9.99 18.79 8.15
N LYS A 262 10.08 20.08 7.86
CA LYS A 262 10.71 21.08 8.73
C LYS A 262 9.77 21.68 9.77
N ASN A 263 8.48 21.31 9.74
CA ASN A 263 7.42 21.88 10.58
C ASN A 263 7.30 23.41 10.44
N GLN A 264 7.49 23.94 9.24
CA GLN A 264 7.35 25.36 8.92
C GLN A 264 5.98 25.64 8.32
N GLY A 265 5.33 26.75 8.70
CA GLY A 265 4.00 27.16 8.22
C GLY A 265 2.81 26.33 8.78
N VAL A 266 3.07 25.23 9.49
CA VAL A 266 2.00 24.33 9.97
C VAL A 266 1.11 25.00 11.01
N GLY A 267 1.66 25.82 11.90
CA GLY A 267 0.85 26.56 12.89
C GLY A 267 -0.08 27.59 12.23
N GLU A 268 0.37 28.23 11.16
CA GLU A 268 -0.44 29.15 10.38
C GLU A 268 -1.54 28.42 9.60
N LEU A 269 -1.20 27.30 8.97
CA LEU A 269 -2.18 26.42 8.32
C LEU A 269 -3.33 26.05 9.26
N VAL A 270 -3.01 25.68 10.52
CA VAL A 270 -4.03 25.31 11.51
C VAL A 270 -4.94 26.50 11.84
N LYS A 271 -4.38 27.71 12.01
CA LYS A 271 -5.17 28.92 12.28
C LYS A 271 -6.15 29.21 11.14
N HIS A 272 -5.68 29.17 9.87
CA HIS A 272 -6.53 29.35 8.70
C HIS A 272 -7.60 28.26 8.61
N ALA A 273 -7.26 26.98 8.82
CA ALA A 273 -8.21 25.88 8.78
C ALA A 273 -9.32 26.07 9.82
N ILE A 274 -8.96 26.41 11.07
CA ILE A 274 -9.95 26.65 12.12
C ILE A 274 -10.81 27.86 11.79
N HIS A 275 -10.24 28.92 11.25
CA HIS A 275 -10.99 30.15 10.88
C HIS A 275 -12.06 29.85 9.83
N VAL A 276 -11.66 29.27 8.67
CA VAL A 276 -12.63 28.98 7.61
C VAL A 276 -13.69 27.96 8.02
N ALA A 277 -13.34 26.99 8.88
CA ALA A 277 -14.30 26.03 9.39
C ALA A 277 -15.29 26.66 10.38
N ARG A 278 -14.82 27.53 11.28
CA ARG A 278 -15.69 28.22 12.25
C ARG A 278 -16.68 29.16 11.59
N TYR A 279 -16.22 29.92 10.60
CA TYR A 279 -17.07 30.89 9.89
C TYR A 279 -17.72 30.32 8.64
N GLN A 280 -17.50 29.02 8.35
CA GLN A 280 -18.06 28.32 7.17
C GLN A 280 -17.77 29.06 5.85
N GLU A 281 -16.54 29.55 5.72
CA GLU A 281 -16.09 30.22 4.51
C GLU A 281 -15.98 29.25 3.36
N LYS A 282 -16.93 29.31 2.45
CA LYS A 282 -16.95 28.48 1.25
C LYS A 282 -16.00 29.04 0.19
N PRO A 283 -15.46 28.18 -0.71
CA PRO A 283 -14.72 28.66 -1.87
C PRO A 283 -15.50 29.72 -2.64
N GLY A 284 -14.87 30.84 -2.90
CA GLY A 284 -15.53 31.96 -3.60
C GLY A 284 -15.72 31.67 -5.09
N ILE A 285 -14.94 30.72 -5.65
CA ILE A 285 -15.08 30.26 -7.03
C ILE A 285 -15.35 28.76 -7.04
N THR A 286 -16.41 28.35 -7.69
CA THR A 286 -16.78 26.94 -7.96
C THR A 286 -16.99 26.69 -9.43
N ASP A 287 -17.09 27.76 -10.26
CA ASP A 287 -17.20 27.70 -11.72
C ASP A 287 -15.87 28.12 -12.35
N PHE A 288 -15.18 27.19 -12.98
CA PHE A 288 -13.90 27.37 -13.62
C PHE A 288 -14.00 27.55 -15.14
N CYS A 289 -15.23 27.61 -15.67
CA CYS A 289 -15.48 27.73 -17.10
C CYS A 289 -15.07 29.11 -17.63
N ASP A 290 -14.36 29.15 -18.75
CA ASP A 290 -14.15 30.36 -19.50
C ASP A 290 -15.37 30.62 -20.40
N LYS A 291 -16.08 31.74 -20.16
CA LYS A 291 -17.26 32.11 -20.94
C LYS A 291 -16.95 32.42 -22.42
N ASN A 292 -15.70 32.68 -22.74
CA ASN A 292 -15.25 32.95 -24.11
C ASN A 292 -14.80 31.67 -24.83
N ASP A 293 -14.53 30.61 -24.13
CA ASP A 293 -14.08 29.37 -24.71
C ASP A 293 -15.24 28.63 -25.39
N HIS A 294 -15.12 28.40 -26.71
CA HIS A 294 -16.17 27.82 -27.57
C HIS A 294 -17.56 28.45 -27.28
N HIS A 295 -17.62 29.77 -27.23
CA HIS A 295 -18.83 30.56 -26.95
C HIS A 295 -19.49 30.18 -25.61
N GLY A 296 -18.74 29.63 -24.64
CA GLY A 296 -19.24 29.24 -23.35
C GLY A 296 -20.09 27.95 -23.37
N ALA A 297 -19.84 27.03 -24.28
CA ALA A 297 -20.63 25.80 -24.46
C ALA A 297 -20.72 24.99 -23.14
N LEU A 298 -19.56 24.71 -22.52
CA LEU A 298 -19.50 23.96 -21.26
C LEU A 298 -20.18 24.71 -20.11
N HIS A 299 -20.01 26.03 -20.04
CA HIS A 299 -20.67 26.86 -19.03
C HIS A 299 -22.20 26.76 -19.14
N ARG A 300 -22.75 26.89 -20.37
CA ARG A 300 -24.19 26.75 -20.61
C ARG A 300 -24.71 25.36 -20.28
N ALA A 301 -23.97 24.32 -20.71
CA ALA A 301 -24.34 22.94 -20.42
C ALA A 301 -24.42 22.68 -18.91
N LEU A 302 -23.38 23.07 -18.16
CA LEU A 302 -23.37 22.90 -16.71
C LEU A 302 -24.47 23.68 -16.01
N HIS A 303 -24.74 24.92 -16.40
CA HIS A 303 -25.86 25.68 -15.86
C HIS A 303 -27.21 25.04 -16.19
N GLY A 304 -27.40 24.55 -17.41
CA GLY A 304 -28.62 23.84 -17.80
C GLY A 304 -28.83 22.58 -16.97
N ILE A 305 -27.77 21.81 -16.77
CA ILE A 305 -27.80 20.59 -15.91
C ILE A 305 -28.06 20.97 -14.46
N MET A 306 -27.42 22.01 -13.91
CA MET A 306 -27.67 22.46 -12.55
C MET A 306 -29.13 22.79 -12.30
N HIS A 307 -29.77 23.50 -13.23
CA HIS A 307 -31.22 23.78 -13.13
C HIS A 307 -32.08 22.52 -13.20
N LEU A 308 -31.69 21.57 -14.07
CA LEU A 308 -32.40 20.30 -14.22
C LEU A 308 -32.37 19.43 -12.96
N ILE A 309 -31.23 19.43 -12.23
CA ILE A 309 -31.01 18.49 -11.11
C ILE A 309 -31.12 19.15 -9.73
N GLU A 310 -31.49 20.42 -9.61
CA GLU A 310 -31.44 21.17 -8.35
C GLU A 310 -32.20 20.47 -7.21
N ASP A 311 -33.41 20.04 -7.46
CA ASP A 311 -34.25 19.36 -6.46
C ASP A 311 -33.71 17.97 -6.13
N HIS A 312 -33.23 17.24 -7.12
CA HIS A 312 -32.64 15.90 -6.96
C HIS A 312 -31.34 15.95 -6.16
N ALA A 313 -30.48 16.91 -6.47
CA ALA A 313 -29.22 17.11 -5.77
C ALA A 313 -29.45 17.48 -4.29
N LYS A 314 -30.45 18.35 -4.04
CA LYS A 314 -30.86 18.72 -2.68
C LYS A 314 -31.44 17.53 -1.92
N ALA A 315 -32.27 16.72 -2.55
CA ALA A 315 -32.83 15.50 -1.96
C ALA A 315 -31.75 14.44 -1.67
N ALA A 316 -30.79 14.26 -2.57
CA ALA A 316 -29.65 13.36 -2.39
C ALA A 316 -28.57 13.90 -1.42
N GLY A 317 -28.67 15.19 -1.05
CA GLY A 317 -27.69 15.87 -0.19
C GLY A 317 -26.30 16.03 -0.83
N ILE A 318 -26.21 16.01 -2.18
CA ILE A 318 -25.00 16.17 -2.96
C ILE A 318 -24.89 17.65 -3.40
N PRO A 319 -23.71 18.29 -3.30
CA PRO A 319 -23.52 19.66 -3.78
C PRO A 319 -23.84 19.79 -5.26
N LEU A 320 -24.67 20.79 -5.60
CA LEU A 320 -25.26 20.94 -6.93
C LEU A 320 -24.22 21.03 -8.05
N ARG A 321 -23.19 21.87 -7.86
CA ARG A 321 -22.10 22.01 -8.85
C ARG A 321 -21.33 20.72 -9.05
N PHE A 322 -20.98 20.03 -7.97
CA PHE A 322 -20.30 18.73 -8.01
C PHE A 322 -21.15 17.67 -8.74
N ALA A 323 -22.47 17.63 -8.44
CA ALA A 323 -23.38 16.71 -9.10
C ALA A 323 -23.45 16.96 -10.61
N ALA A 324 -23.56 18.23 -11.04
CA ALA A 324 -23.57 18.58 -12.45
C ALA A 324 -22.26 18.22 -13.16
N SER A 325 -21.12 18.55 -12.57
CA SER A 325 -19.79 18.19 -13.11
C SER A 325 -19.65 16.67 -13.26
N LYS A 326 -20.09 15.89 -12.27
CA LYS A 326 -20.01 14.43 -12.32
C LYS A 326 -20.98 13.78 -13.31
N LEU A 327 -22.15 14.39 -13.56
CA LEU A 327 -23.05 13.95 -14.64
C LEU A 327 -22.44 14.19 -16.03
N VAL A 328 -21.78 15.32 -16.24
CA VAL A 328 -21.05 15.58 -17.49
C VAL A 328 -19.90 14.59 -17.68
N GLU A 329 -19.22 14.19 -16.61
CA GLU A 329 -18.18 13.16 -16.63
C GLU A 329 -18.74 11.73 -16.79
N GLY A 330 -20.06 11.54 -16.72
CA GLY A 330 -20.70 10.22 -16.84
C GLY A 330 -20.53 9.34 -15.60
N ASP A 331 -20.47 9.91 -14.39
CA ASP A 331 -20.29 9.19 -13.12
C ASP A 331 -21.54 8.39 -12.75
N PRO A 332 -21.49 7.05 -12.78
CA PRO A 332 -22.68 6.21 -12.57
C PRO A 332 -23.19 6.27 -11.12
N LEU A 333 -22.33 6.57 -10.15
CA LEU A 333 -22.74 6.65 -8.73
C LEU A 333 -23.56 7.90 -8.47
N VAL A 334 -23.22 9.01 -9.12
CA VAL A 334 -24.00 10.26 -9.00
C VAL A 334 -25.30 10.13 -9.78
N GLU A 335 -25.27 9.59 -10.99
CA GLU A 335 -26.49 9.37 -11.80
C GLU A 335 -27.50 8.50 -11.02
N GLN A 336 -27.03 7.43 -10.38
CA GLN A 336 -27.86 6.56 -9.58
C GLN A 336 -28.40 7.27 -8.32
N ALA A 337 -27.56 8.07 -7.65
CA ALA A 337 -27.94 8.78 -6.43
C ALA A 337 -28.98 9.88 -6.67
N LEU A 338 -28.92 10.54 -7.82
CA LEU A 338 -29.89 11.59 -8.22
C LEU A 338 -31.25 11.02 -8.62
N ALA A 339 -31.32 9.75 -9.03
CA ALA A 339 -32.54 9.06 -9.40
C ALA A 339 -33.46 9.86 -10.37
N LEU A 340 -32.86 10.41 -11.43
CA LEU A 340 -33.54 11.24 -12.42
C LEU A 340 -34.66 10.48 -13.14
N GLU A 341 -35.75 11.18 -13.46
CA GLU A 341 -36.88 10.66 -14.23
C GLU A 341 -36.50 10.43 -15.69
N ALA A 342 -37.32 9.67 -16.42
CA ALA A 342 -37.04 9.31 -17.80
C ALA A 342 -36.91 10.54 -18.72
N ASN A 343 -37.79 11.54 -18.53
CA ASN A 343 -37.78 12.80 -19.29
C ASN A 343 -36.56 13.64 -19.00
N GLU A 344 -36.13 13.66 -17.73
CA GLU A 344 -34.94 14.41 -17.29
C GLU A 344 -33.67 13.77 -17.85
N LYS A 345 -33.60 12.44 -17.87
CA LYS A 345 -32.50 11.69 -18.52
C LYS A 345 -32.44 11.93 -20.02
N GLU A 346 -33.58 12.12 -20.69
CA GLU A 346 -33.61 12.45 -22.11
C GLU A 346 -33.11 13.89 -22.34
N LEU A 347 -33.53 14.84 -21.52
CA LEU A 347 -33.05 16.22 -21.58
C LEU A 347 -31.55 16.31 -21.26
N LEU A 348 -31.07 15.56 -20.25
CA LEU A 348 -29.65 15.48 -19.92
C LEU A 348 -28.86 14.98 -21.14
N ARG A 349 -29.29 13.88 -21.76
CA ARG A 349 -28.64 13.36 -22.98
C ARG A 349 -28.60 14.36 -24.11
N HIS A 350 -29.67 15.15 -24.29
CA HIS A 350 -29.72 16.19 -25.31
C HIS A 350 -28.69 17.30 -25.01
N ILE A 351 -28.62 17.78 -23.77
CA ILE A 351 -27.63 18.79 -23.34
C ILE A 351 -26.19 18.29 -23.57
N LEU A 352 -25.92 17.02 -23.21
CA LEU A 352 -24.61 16.42 -23.40
C LEU A 352 -24.26 16.27 -24.88
N ALA A 353 -25.17 15.81 -25.73
CA ALA A 353 -24.95 15.69 -27.17
C ALA A 353 -24.70 17.07 -27.84
N GLN A 354 -25.42 18.09 -27.39
CA GLN A 354 -25.16 19.46 -27.88
C GLN A 354 -23.78 19.96 -27.44
N LEU A 355 -23.34 19.66 -26.19
CA LEU A 355 -22.02 20.02 -25.70
C LEU A 355 -20.92 19.38 -26.56
N GLU A 356 -21.06 18.10 -26.88
CA GLU A 356 -20.10 17.37 -27.72
C GLU A 356 -20.01 17.94 -29.14
N GLU A 357 -21.13 18.28 -29.72
CA GLU A 357 -21.19 18.90 -31.05
C GLU A 357 -20.53 20.29 -31.05
N GLU A 358 -20.82 21.14 -30.08
CA GLU A 358 -20.28 22.49 -29.98
C GLU A 358 -18.79 22.54 -29.62
N ARG A 359 -18.33 21.57 -28.79
CA ARG A 359 -16.97 21.50 -28.28
C ARG A 359 -16.03 20.71 -29.19
N GLY A 360 -16.53 19.75 -29.94
CA GLY A 360 -15.73 18.81 -30.72
C GLY A 360 -14.95 17.81 -29.90
N LEU A 361 -15.26 17.72 -28.61
CA LEU A 361 -14.70 16.79 -27.64
C LEU A 361 -15.86 16.08 -26.94
N ASP A 362 -15.64 14.84 -26.51
CA ASP A 362 -16.61 14.21 -25.62
C ASP A 362 -16.72 14.93 -24.27
N CYS A 363 -17.83 14.76 -23.59
CA CYS A 363 -18.16 15.50 -22.38
C CYS A 363 -17.10 15.37 -21.27
N ALA A 364 -16.57 14.17 -21.03
CA ALA A 364 -15.58 13.92 -20.00
C ALA A 364 -14.23 14.60 -20.33
N ALA A 365 -13.80 14.53 -21.59
CA ALA A 365 -12.60 15.22 -22.05
C ALA A 365 -12.76 16.74 -22.00
N ALA A 366 -13.95 17.29 -22.33
CA ALA A 366 -14.23 18.72 -22.23
C ALA A 366 -14.16 19.22 -20.78
N MET A 367 -14.61 18.43 -19.81
CA MET A 367 -14.48 18.75 -18.37
C MET A 367 -13.02 18.75 -17.90
N ALA A 368 -12.25 17.74 -18.30
CA ALA A 368 -10.84 17.63 -17.95
C ALA A 368 -10.05 18.81 -18.59
N ASP A 369 -10.28 19.09 -19.86
CA ASP A 369 -9.64 20.19 -20.59
C ASP A 369 -9.90 21.53 -19.93
N MET A 370 -11.15 21.84 -19.56
CA MET A 370 -11.51 23.06 -18.84
C MET A 370 -10.72 23.21 -17.54
N ARG A 371 -10.64 22.15 -16.71
CA ARG A 371 -9.89 22.21 -15.45
C ARG A 371 -8.40 22.42 -15.69
N PHE A 372 -7.79 21.68 -16.61
CA PHE A 372 -6.37 21.85 -16.91
C PHE A 372 -6.04 23.19 -17.57
N LEU A 373 -6.91 23.74 -18.40
CA LEU A 373 -6.76 25.10 -18.93
C LEU A 373 -6.75 26.15 -17.81
N PHE A 374 -7.68 26.03 -16.85
CA PHE A 374 -7.71 26.93 -15.69
C PHE A 374 -6.43 26.79 -14.86
N ILE A 375 -6.02 25.55 -14.53
CA ILE A 375 -4.80 25.27 -13.77
C ILE A 375 -3.56 25.82 -14.49
N ARG A 376 -3.47 25.64 -15.79
CA ARG A 376 -2.35 26.14 -16.61
C ARG A 376 -2.25 27.66 -16.50
N ARG A 377 -3.36 28.37 -16.72
CA ARG A 377 -3.43 29.84 -16.59
C ARG A 377 -3.10 30.32 -15.17
N LEU A 378 -3.57 29.58 -14.15
CA LEU A 378 -3.24 29.87 -12.76
C LEU A 378 -1.73 29.72 -12.51
N CYS A 379 -1.15 28.60 -12.90
CA CYS A 379 0.28 28.31 -12.70
C CYS A 379 1.17 29.27 -13.50
N GLU A 380 0.78 29.67 -14.72
CA GLU A 380 1.52 30.66 -15.52
C GLU A 380 1.61 32.03 -14.83
N ARG A 381 0.59 32.41 -14.08
CA ARG A 381 0.54 33.68 -13.34
C ARG A 381 1.18 33.65 -11.96
N THR A 382 1.18 32.48 -11.31
CA THR A 382 1.52 32.38 -9.89
C THR A 382 2.80 31.61 -9.61
N VAL A 383 3.25 30.76 -10.55
CA VAL A 383 4.40 29.87 -10.32
C VAL A 383 5.59 30.36 -11.13
N VAL A 384 6.63 30.77 -10.44
CA VAL A 384 7.95 31.02 -11.03
C VAL A 384 8.67 29.68 -11.08
N LYS A 385 8.70 29.05 -12.26
CA LYS A 385 9.27 27.70 -12.43
C LYS A 385 10.75 27.72 -12.07
N PRO A 386 11.23 26.77 -11.26
CA PRO A 386 12.64 26.61 -11.03
C PRO A 386 13.39 26.24 -12.32
N GLN A 387 14.68 26.47 -12.35
CA GLN A 387 15.60 25.75 -13.22
C GLN A 387 15.43 24.26 -12.99
N GLU A 388 15.91 23.39 -13.87
CA GLU A 388 15.76 21.92 -13.70
C GLU A 388 15.93 21.49 -12.26
N SER A 389 14.91 20.78 -11.71
CA SER A 389 14.98 20.27 -10.36
C SER A 389 16.21 19.36 -10.22
N LYS A 390 17.14 19.73 -9.35
CA LYS A 390 18.37 18.96 -9.10
C LYS A 390 18.01 17.55 -8.64
N GLU A 391 16.91 17.42 -7.89
CA GLU A 391 16.37 16.15 -7.40
C GLU A 391 15.87 15.29 -8.56
N HIS A 392 15.17 15.87 -9.52
CA HIS A 392 14.70 15.16 -10.69
C HIS A 392 15.86 14.70 -11.58
N ALA A 393 16.82 15.57 -11.88
CA ALA A 393 18.01 15.21 -12.66
C ALA A 393 18.84 14.11 -11.97
N ARG A 394 18.95 14.16 -10.63
CA ARG A 394 19.60 13.10 -9.84
C ARG A 394 18.80 11.80 -9.91
N SER A 395 17.48 11.87 -9.79
CA SER A 395 16.60 10.70 -9.86
C SER A 395 16.70 10.01 -11.20
N GLN A 396 16.71 10.75 -12.31
CA GLN A 396 16.92 10.20 -13.66
C GLN A 396 18.29 9.51 -13.82
N LYS A 397 19.37 10.08 -13.24
CA LYS A 397 20.70 9.42 -13.27
C LYS A 397 20.70 8.11 -12.50
N ILE A 398 20.08 8.07 -11.32
CA ILE A 398 19.93 6.88 -10.49
C ILE A 398 19.07 5.84 -11.22
N ASP A 399 17.96 6.26 -11.79
CA ASP A 399 17.03 5.40 -12.50
C ASP A 399 17.66 4.74 -13.75
N ARG A 400 18.59 5.42 -14.43
CA ARG A 400 19.34 4.83 -15.54
C ARG A 400 20.08 3.54 -15.13
N ILE A 401 20.48 3.45 -13.85
CA ILE A 401 21.19 2.30 -13.28
C ILE A 401 20.19 1.32 -12.67
N LEU A 402 19.30 1.79 -11.79
CA LEU A 402 18.38 0.95 -11.01
C LEU A 402 17.24 0.36 -11.85
N THR A 403 16.85 1.01 -12.92
CA THR A 403 15.79 0.55 -13.84
C THR A 403 16.33 0.28 -15.26
N GLY A 404 17.63 0.11 -15.41
CA GLY A 404 18.26 -0.21 -16.68
C GLY A 404 17.90 -1.62 -17.17
N LYS A 405 17.86 -1.83 -18.50
CA LYS A 405 17.40 -3.07 -19.14
C LYS A 405 18.10 -4.35 -18.63
N TYR A 406 19.38 -4.27 -18.33
CA TYR A 406 20.19 -5.42 -17.86
C TYR A 406 20.57 -5.34 -16.38
N THR A 407 20.52 -4.14 -15.80
CA THR A 407 20.99 -3.87 -14.43
C THR A 407 19.89 -3.97 -13.39
N ALA A 408 18.63 -3.73 -13.75
CA ALA A 408 17.52 -3.65 -12.81
C ALA A 408 17.34 -4.91 -11.95
N ILE A 409 17.26 -6.08 -12.56
CA ILE A 409 17.04 -7.34 -11.84
C ILE A 409 18.26 -7.75 -10.99
N PRO A 410 19.52 -7.73 -11.52
CA PRO A 410 20.69 -8.01 -10.69
C PRO A 410 20.86 -7.07 -9.50
N ILE A 411 20.66 -5.77 -9.69
CA ILE A 411 20.76 -4.79 -8.59
C ILE A 411 19.62 -5.01 -7.56
N PHE A 412 18.43 -5.29 -8.04
CA PHE A 412 17.31 -5.63 -7.16
C PHE A 412 17.63 -6.86 -6.28
N ILE A 413 18.16 -7.94 -6.86
CA ILE A 413 18.56 -9.13 -6.11
C ILE A 413 19.67 -8.78 -5.10
N LEU A 414 20.63 -7.94 -5.50
CA LEU A 414 21.72 -7.50 -4.64
C LEU A 414 21.20 -6.69 -3.44
N ILE A 415 20.32 -5.69 -3.67
CA ILE A 415 19.77 -4.84 -2.61
C ILE A 415 18.92 -5.68 -1.65
N MET A 416 18.03 -6.52 -2.17
CA MET A 416 17.19 -7.38 -1.33
C MET A 416 18.01 -8.43 -0.59
N GLY A 417 19.00 -9.02 -1.26
CA GLY A 417 19.96 -9.94 -0.64
C GLY A 417 20.72 -9.27 0.50
N LEU A 418 21.19 -8.04 0.31
CA LEU A 418 21.87 -7.27 1.36
C LEU A 418 20.93 -6.97 2.54
N VAL A 419 19.70 -6.54 2.27
CA VAL A 419 18.69 -6.29 3.31
C VAL A 419 18.43 -7.56 4.12
N PHE A 420 18.22 -8.70 3.47
CA PHE A 420 17.99 -9.96 4.17
C PHE A 420 19.25 -10.45 4.92
N PHE A 421 20.43 -10.30 4.32
CA PHE A 421 21.68 -10.67 4.99
C PHE A 421 21.90 -9.85 6.26
N LEU A 422 21.73 -8.52 6.20
CA LEU A 422 21.86 -7.65 7.37
C LEU A 422 20.79 -7.95 8.43
N THR A 423 19.57 -8.24 8.01
CA THR A 423 18.47 -8.52 8.91
C THR A 423 18.63 -9.88 9.63
N PHE A 424 18.92 -10.95 8.88
CA PHE A 424 18.88 -12.30 9.44
C PHE A 424 20.23 -12.86 9.88
N ASN A 425 21.36 -12.30 9.42
CA ASN A 425 22.68 -12.84 9.76
C ASN A 425 23.59 -11.86 10.54
N VAL A 426 23.28 -10.56 10.53
CA VAL A 426 24.16 -9.58 11.18
C VAL A 426 23.41 -8.84 12.30
N ILE A 427 22.63 -7.84 11.97
CA ILE A 427 22.02 -6.93 12.97
C ILE A 427 20.89 -7.64 13.71
N GLY A 428 19.97 -8.25 12.97
CA GLY A 428 18.82 -8.91 13.55
C GLY A 428 19.20 -10.15 14.35
N ALA A 429 20.12 -11.00 13.84
CA ALA A 429 20.63 -12.17 14.58
C ALA A 429 21.29 -11.74 15.88
N PHE A 430 22.23 -10.78 15.84
CA PHE A 430 22.90 -10.29 17.04
C PHE A 430 21.91 -9.79 18.11
N LEU A 431 20.90 -9.01 17.71
CA LEU A 431 19.90 -8.51 18.64
C LEU A 431 18.96 -9.60 19.14
N GLN A 432 18.65 -10.60 18.30
CA GLN A 432 17.85 -11.77 18.66
C GLN A 432 18.57 -12.59 19.69
N ASP A 433 19.86 -12.94 19.46
CA ASP A 433 20.66 -13.77 20.34
C ASP A 433 20.84 -13.07 21.71
N ALA A 434 21.15 -11.77 21.71
CA ALA A 434 21.26 -10.99 22.94
C ALA A 434 19.96 -10.96 23.76
N LEU A 435 18.82 -10.89 23.09
CA LEU A 435 17.51 -10.91 23.76
C LEU A 435 17.14 -12.32 24.23
N ALA A 436 17.46 -13.34 23.44
CA ALA A 436 17.26 -14.75 23.80
C ALA A 436 18.08 -15.11 25.04
N ASP A 437 19.39 -14.78 25.06
CA ASP A 437 20.25 -14.99 26.22
C ASP A 437 19.68 -14.29 27.47
N GLY A 438 19.15 -13.08 27.33
CA GLY A 438 18.50 -12.37 28.44
C GLY A 438 17.25 -13.10 28.96
N ILE A 439 16.42 -13.61 28.04
CA ILE A 439 15.21 -14.38 28.39
C ILE A 439 15.61 -15.70 29.06
N ASP A 440 16.62 -16.40 28.55
CA ASP A 440 17.11 -17.65 29.13
C ASP A 440 17.67 -17.47 30.53
N GLN A 441 18.39 -16.37 30.79
CA GLN A 441 18.85 -16.01 32.13
C GLN A 441 17.68 -15.80 33.12
N VAL A 442 16.66 -15.04 32.69
CA VAL A 442 15.46 -14.81 33.50
C VAL A 442 14.72 -16.13 33.75
N THR A 443 14.60 -16.96 32.71
CA THR A 443 13.97 -18.30 32.78
C THR A 443 14.70 -19.19 33.78
N ALA A 444 16.04 -19.25 33.71
CA ALA A 444 16.87 -20.02 34.66
C ALA A 444 16.72 -19.50 36.09
N TRP A 445 16.66 -18.19 36.28
CA TRP A 445 16.45 -17.59 37.62
C TRP A 445 15.06 -17.94 38.16
N VAL A 446 14.01 -17.85 37.36
CA VAL A 446 12.63 -18.23 37.75
C VAL A 446 12.54 -19.71 38.03
N ASP A 447 13.19 -20.57 37.24
CA ASP A 447 13.23 -22.02 37.45
C ASP A 447 13.89 -22.39 38.74
N ALA A 448 15.04 -21.77 39.06
CA ALA A 448 15.74 -21.96 40.33
C ALA A 448 14.90 -21.51 41.53
N TRP A 449 14.20 -20.37 41.40
CA TRP A 449 13.32 -19.87 42.45
C TRP A 449 12.12 -20.80 42.69
N LEU A 450 11.42 -21.22 41.63
CA LEU A 450 10.29 -22.17 41.73
C LEU A 450 10.72 -23.52 42.33
N THR A 451 11.94 -23.95 42.04
CA THR A 451 12.53 -25.17 42.59
C THR A 451 12.83 -25.03 44.08
N ALA A 452 13.37 -23.88 44.50
CA ALA A 452 13.67 -23.58 45.90
C ALA A 452 12.42 -23.52 46.78
N GLU A 453 11.32 -22.99 46.22
CA GLU A 453 10.01 -22.93 46.91
C GLU A 453 9.23 -24.26 46.82
N ALA A 454 9.84 -25.35 46.29
CA ALA A 454 9.21 -26.67 46.10
C ALA A 454 7.81 -26.63 45.46
N VAL A 455 7.64 -25.76 44.44
CA VAL A 455 6.40 -25.61 43.70
C VAL A 455 6.08 -26.89 42.93
N ASN A 456 4.78 -27.22 42.82
CA ASN A 456 4.32 -28.40 42.09
C ASN A 456 4.98 -28.50 40.70
N PRO A 457 5.57 -29.67 40.32
CA PRO A 457 6.27 -29.86 39.04
C PRO A 457 5.44 -29.44 37.80
N ALA A 458 4.11 -29.65 37.81
CA ALA A 458 3.25 -29.24 36.71
C ALA A 458 3.17 -27.72 36.57
N ILE A 459 3.09 -27.00 37.70
CA ILE A 459 3.07 -25.53 37.67
C ILE A 459 4.43 -24.97 37.24
N ARG A 460 5.51 -25.58 37.71
CA ARG A 460 6.88 -25.22 37.29
C ARG A 460 7.06 -25.41 35.80
N SER A 461 6.69 -26.57 35.24
CA SER A 461 6.76 -26.82 33.79
C SER A 461 5.85 -25.86 32.99
N LEU A 462 4.65 -25.56 33.47
CA LEU A 462 3.77 -24.57 32.84
C LEU A 462 4.45 -23.18 32.75
N VAL A 463 5.06 -22.74 33.84
CA VAL A 463 5.69 -21.41 33.88
C VAL A 463 6.98 -21.40 33.05
N VAL A 464 7.85 -22.37 33.21
CA VAL A 464 9.17 -22.42 32.58
C VAL A 464 9.03 -22.76 31.08
N ASP A 465 8.39 -23.92 30.78
CA ASP A 465 8.40 -24.45 29.41
C ASP A 465 7.33 -23.80 28.52
N ALA A 466 6.11 -23.55 29.02
CA ALA A 466 5.07 -22.96 28.20
C ALA A 466 5.16 -21.43 28.16
N ILE A 467 5.35 -20.76 29.31
CA ILE A 467 5.32 -19.30 29.35
C ILE A 467 6.68 -18.73 28.97
N PHE A 468 7.73 -19.01 29.71
CA PHE A 468 9.03 -18.38 29.46
C PHE A 468 9.70 -18.89 28.20
N GLN A 469 9.79 -20.18 27.93
CA GLN A 469 10.39 -20.67 26.68
C GLN A 469 9.47 -20.45 25.49
N GLY A 470 8.16 -20.74 25.60
CA GLY A 470 7.22 -20.60 24.50
C GLY A 470 6.98 -19.16 24.07
N VAL A 471 6.78 -18.26 25.04
CA VAL A 471 6.59 -16.82 24.74
C VAL A 471 7.93 -16.14 24.49
N GLY A 472 8.98 -16.52 25.18
CA GLY A 472 10.33 -16.00 25.02
C GLY A 472 10.85 -16.18 23.61
N SER A 473 10.64 -17.35 23.01
CA SER A 473 11.02 -17.61 21.62
C SER A 473 10.37 -16.63 20.64
N VAL A 474 9.13 -16.21 20.88
CA VAL A 474 8.42 -15.24 20.04
C VAL A 474 8.95 -13.82 20.24
N ILE A 475 9.19 -13.45 21.50
CA ILE A 475 9.72 -12.12 21.83
C ILE A 475 11.13 -11.95 21.26
N SER A 476 11.95 -13.00 21.25
CA SER A 476 13.30 -12.97 20.68
C SER A 476 13.31 -12.64 19.18
N PHE A 477 12.23 -12.90 18.42
CA PHE A 477 12.11 -12.53 17.01
C PHE A 477 11.73 -11.08 16.76
N VAL A 478 11.25 -10.34 17.76
CA VAL A 478 10.81 -8.94 17.59
C VAL A 478 11.93 -8.04 17.04
N PRO A 479 13.19 -8.11 17.51
CA PRO A 479 14.28 -7.32 16.95
C PRO A 479 14.53 -7.59 15.47
N VAL A 480 14.48 -8.85 15.03
CA VAL A 480 14.66 -9.21 13.60
C VAL A 480 13.58 -8.57 12.75
N ILE A 481 12.34 -8.63 13.21
CA ILE A 481 11.20 -8.02 12.52
C ILE A 481 11.32 -6.48 12.50
N ALA A 482 11.75 -5.87 13.59
CA ALA A 482 11.99 -4.44 13.66
C ALA A 482 13.07 -3.99 12.66
N VAL A 483 14.19 -4.71 12.59
CA VAL A 483 15.28 -4.45 11.63
C VAL A 483 14.79 -4.65 10.19
N LEU A 484 14.01 -5.69 9.91
CA LEU A 484 13.42 -5.89 8.58
C LEU A 484 12.54 -4.69 8.18
N PHE A 485 11.64 -4.26 9.06
CA PHE A 485 10.78 -3.12 8.80
C PHE A 485 11.55 -1.81 8.67
N PHE A 486 12.64 -1.66 9.43
CA PHE A 486 13.54 -0.51 9.27
C PHE A 486 14.06 -0.39 7.84
N PHE A 487 14.64 -1.47 7.29
CA PHE A 487 15.16 -1.47 5.92
C PHE A 487 14.04 -1.33 4.87
N LEU A 488 12.91 -2.00 5.06
CA LEU A 488 11.79 -1.89 4.13
C LEU A 488 11.22 -0.47 4.11
N SER A 489 11.05 0.18 5.26
CA SER A 489 10.60 1.57 5.35
C SER A 489 11.61 2.54 4.73
N LEU A 490 12.91 2.25 4.86
CA LEU A 490 13.96 3.03 4.21
C LEU A 490 13.86 2.95 2.67
N LEU A 491 13.59 1.78 2.12
CA LEU A 491 13.43 1.57 0.67
C LEU A 491 12.11 2.15 0.15
N GLU A 492 11.04 2.09 0.96
CA GLU A 492 9.72 2.63 0.64
C GLU A 492 9.75 4.17 0.61
N ASP A 493 10.18 4.81 1.68
CA ASP A 493 10.30 6.28 1.78
C ASP A 493 11.33 6.84 0.78
N GLY A 494 12.38 6.07 0.49
CA GLY A 494 13.39 6.42 -0.52
C GLY A 494 12.87 6.37 -1.95
N GLY A 495 11.69 5.83 -2.21
CA GLY A 495 11.07 5.73 -3.54
C GLY A 495 11.54 4.52 -4.38
N TYR A 496 12.36 3.63 -3.80
CA TYR A 496 12.88 2.45 -4.53
C TYR A 496 11.80 1.40 -4.78
N MET A 497 10.85 1.22 -3.83
CA MET A 497 9.77 0.22 -3.97
C MET A 497 8.85 0.50 -5.17
N ALA A 498 8.61 1.76 -5.51
CA ALA A 498 7.86 2.14 -6.71
C ALA A 498 8.56 1.66 -8.00
N ARG A 499 9.89 1.76 -8.04
CA ARG A 499 10.70 1.29 -9.19
C ARG A 499 10.68 -0.22 -9.33
N ILE A 500 10.73 -0.94 -8.21
CA ILE A 500 10.61 -2.41 -8.23
C ILE A 500 9.25 -2.80 -8.79
N ALA A 501 8.17 -2.17 -8.35
CA ALA A 501 6.84 -2.42 -8.86
C ALA A 501 6.76 -2.16 -10.38
N PHE A 502 7.36 -1.07 -10.85
CA PHE A 502 7.48 -0.74 -12.28
C PHE A 502 8.24 -1.79 -13.08
N VAL A 503 9.40 -2.26 -12.58
CA VAL A 503 10.22 -3.29 -13.24
C VAL A 503 9.50 -4.63 -13.31
N MET A 504 8.80 -5.00 -12.25
CA MET A 504 8.20 -6.33 -12.10
C MET A 504 6.77 -6.45 -12.67
N ASP A 505 6.14 -5.34 -13.07
CA ASP A 505 4.72 -5.35 -13.50
C ASP A 505 4.45 -6.32 -14.65
N ARG A 506 5.29 -6.33 -15.66
CA ARG A 506 5.15 -7.22 -16.82
C ARG A 506 5.16 -8.70 -16.45
N LEU A 507 6.03 -9.11 -15.51
CA LEU A 507 6.12 -10.50 -15.07
C LEU A 507 4.90 -10.90 -14.23
N LEU A 508 4.53 -10.06 -13.28
CA LEU A 508 3.42 -10.33 -12.37
C LEU A 508 2.06 -10.29 -13.08
N ARG A 509 1.90 -9.42 -14.07
CA ARG A 509 0.71 -9.36 -14.91
C ARG A 509 0.44 -10.67 -15.66
N LYS A 510 1.48 -11.36 -16.13
CA LYS A 510 1.32 -12.70 -16.72
C LYS A 510 0.69 -13.68 -15.74
N LEU A 511 0.99 -13.53 -14.46
CA LEU A 511 0.40 -14.31 -13.37
C LEU A 511 -0.97 -13.80 -12.93
N GLY A 512 -1.43 -12.66 -13.44
CA GLY A 512 -2.70 -12.04 -13.07
C GLY A 512 -2.60 -11.12 -11.86
N LEU A 513 -1.41 -10.64 -11.52
CA LEU A 513 -1.13 -9.73 -10.40
C LEU A 513 -0.61 -8.38 -10.92
N SER A 514 -0.80 -7.31 -10.15
CA SER A 514 -0.17 -6.02 -10.42
C SER A 514 1.30 -6.01 -9.97
N GLY A 515 2.11 -5.13 -10.56
CA GLY A 515 3.52 -4.97 -10.18
C GLY A 515 3.73 -4.67 -8.69
N ARG A 516 2.79 -4.01 -8.05
CA ARG A 516 2.84 -3.70 -6.60
C ARG A 516 2.81 -4.96 -5.72
N SER A 517 2.27 -6.08 -6.21
CA SER A 517 2.22 -7.35 -5.47
C SER A 517 3.61 -7.95 -5.17
N ILE A 518 4.66 -7.49 -5.87
CA ILE A 518 6.03 -7.96 -5.61
C ILE A 518 6.47 -7.65 -4.19
N VAL A 519 6.10 -6.50 -3.64
CA VAL A 519 6.54 -6.05 -2.31
C VAL A 519 6.07 -7.02 -1.20
N PRO A 520 4.77 -7.31 -1.04
CA PRO A 520 4.31 -8.32 -0.10
C PRO A 520 4.93 -9.71 -0.32
N LEU A 521 5.08 -10.14 -1.58
CA LEU A 521 5.68 -11.45 -1.89
C LEU A 521 7.14 -11.53 -1.44
N LEU A 522 7.92 -10.46 -1.61
CA LEU A 522 9.30 -10.39 -1.13
C LEU A 522 9.38 -10.39 0.41
N VAL A 523 8.53 -9.61 1.06
CA VAL A 523 8.45 -9.62 2.53
C VAL A 523 8.14 -11.03 3.05
N GLY A 524 7.40 -11.83 2.26
CA GLY A 524 7.07 -13.23 2.54
C GLY A 524 8.28 -14.15 2.71
N PHE A 525 9.41 -13.85 2.07
CA PHE A 525 10.67 -14.58 2.32
C PHE A 525 11.24 -14.29 3.70
N GLY A 526 10.94 -13.16 4.29
CA GLY A 526 11.28 -12.86 5.67
C GLY A 526 10.28 -13.47 6.66
N CYS A 527 9.05 -12.98 6.60
CA CYS A 527 7.96 -13.44 7.47
C CYS A 527 6.60 -13.25 6.78
N SER A 528 5.73 -14.27 6.87
CA SER A 528 4.40 -14.23 6.27
C SER A 528 3.45 -13.25 6.95
N VAL A 529 3.61 -12.97 8.26
CA VAL A 529 2.75 -12.03 9.01
C VAL A 529 2.85 -10.61 8.44
N PRO A 530 4.04 -9.97 8.41
CA PRO A 530 4.19 -8.65 7.83
C PRO A 530 3.90 -8.64 6.33
N ALA A 531 4.14 -9.74 5.63
CA ALA A 531 3.81 -9.85 4.21
C ALA A 531 2.30 -9.72 3.96
N VAL A 532 1.48 -10.41 4.74
CA VAL A 532 0.01 -10.30 4.68
C VAL A 532 -0.43 -8.87 5.00
N MET A 533 0.14 -8.24 6.03
CA MET A 533 -0.16 -6.85 6.38
C MET A 533 0.23 -5.86 5.28
N ALA A 534 1.36 -6.09 4.60
CA ALA A 534 1.80 -5.24 3.50
C ALA A 534 0.86 -5.26 2.29
N THR A 535 0.01 -6.28 2.15
CA THR A 535 -0.97 -6.34 1.05
C THR A 535 -2.05 -5.24 1.12
N ARG A 536 -2.18 -4.53 2.24
CA ARG A 536 -3.08 -3.37 2.39
C ARG A 536 -2.76 -2.23 1.43
N THR A 537 -1.51 -2.14 0.97
CA THR A 537 -1.09 -1.14 -0.02
C THR A 537 -1.55 -1.46 -1.45
N LEU A 538 -2.17 -2.62 -1.66
CA LEU A 538 -2.69 -3.01 -2.97
C LEU A 538 -4.08 -2.42 -3.21
N PRO A 539 -4.29 -1.72 -4.35
CA PRO A 539 -5.52 -0.98 -4.62
C PRO A 539 -6.70 -1.88 -4.96
N SER A 540 -6.46 -3.14 -5.32
CA SER A 540 -7.48 -4.11 -5.70
C SER A 540 -7.66 -5.18 -4.63
N GLU A 541 -8.91 -5.40 -4.21
CA GLU A 541 -9.26 -6.49 -3.31
C GLU A 541 -8.95 -7.86 -3.92
N ARG A 542 -9.14 -8.01 -5.22
CA ARG A 542 -8.78 -9.20 -5.99
C ARG A 542 -7.27 -9.49 -5.90
N ASP A 543 -6.44 -8.50 -6.23
CA ASP A 543 -4.98 -8.65 -6.22
C ASP A 543 -4.48 -8.87 -4.79
N ARG A 544 -5.08 -8.20 -3.81
CA ARG A 544 -4.78 -8.39 -2.39
C ARG A 544 -5.06 -9.82 -1.94
N ARG A 545 -6.26 -10.35 -2.20
CA ARG A 545 -6.65 -11.72 -1.83
C ARG A 545 -5.76 -12.75 -2.52
N MET A 546 -5.52 -12.58 -3.82
CA MET A 546 -4.66 -13.48 -4.57
C MET A 546 -3.22 -13.45 -4.03
N THR A 547 -2.65 -12.27 -3.75
CA THR A 547 -1.30 -12.14 -3.18
C THR A 547 -1.21 -12.81 -1.81
N ILE A 548 -2.21 -12.60 -0.92
CA ILE A 548 -2.26 -13.26 0.40
C ILE A 548 -2.21 -14.78 0.26
N MET A 549 -2.94 -15.36 -0.69
CA MET A 549 -2.95 -16.81 -0.92
C MET A 549 -1.62 -17.35 -1.42
N LEU A 550 -0.79 -16.52 -2.06
CA LEU A 550 0.53 -16.90 -2.59
C LEU A 550 1.68 -16.73 -1.59
N ILE A 551 1.55 -15.81 -0.63
CA ILE A 551 2.61 -15.52 0.35
C ILE A 551 3.15 -16.76 1.06
N PRO A 552 2.36 -17.72 1.53
CA PRO A 552 2.87 -18.88 2.29
C PRO A 552 3.74 -19.86 1.49
N PHE A 553 3.71 -19.80 0.16
CA PHE A 553 4.61 -20.58 -0.68
C PHE A 553 6.06 -20.04 -0.63
N MET A 554 6.24 -18.79 -0.18
CA MET A 554 7.56 -18.23 0.05
C MET A 554 8.19 -18.87 1.30
N SER A 555 9.47 -19.20 1.21
CA SER A 555 10.21 -19.78 2.34
C SER A 555 10.54 -18.66 3.33
N CYS A 556 9.78 -18.54 4.42
CA CYS A 556 10.09 -17.58 5.48
C CYS A 556 11.28 -18.04 6.34
N SER A 557 11.86 -17.10 7.09
CA SER A 557 13.02 -17.35 7.96
C SER A 557 12.82 -18.51 8.95
N ALA A 558 11.61 -18.71 9.47
CA ALA A 558 11.28 -19.79 10.40
C ALA A 558 11.33 -21.21 9.76
N LYS A 559 11.32 -21.31 8.42
CA LYS A 559 11.50 -22.59 7.72
C LYS A 559 12.97 -22.96 7.55
N VAL A 560 13.88 -21.98 7.59
CA VAL A 560 15.32 -22.19 7.36
C VAL A 560 15.96 -23.16 8.35
N PRO A 561 15.69 -23.08 9.66
CA PRO A 561 16.20 -24.06 10.62
C PRO A 561 15.78 -25.50 10.30
N ILE A 562 14.55 -25.72 9.81
CA ILE A 562 14.08 -27.02 9.38
C ILE A 562 14.94 -27.57 8.23
N TYR A 563 15.17 -26.71 7.23
CA TYR A 563 15.99 -27.08 6.07
C TYR A 563 17.43 -27.37 6.48
N ALA A 564 18.02 -26.52 7.34
CA ALA A 564 19.38 -26.70 7.84
C ALA A 564 19.52 -28.00 8.60
N PHE A 565 18.61 -28.31 9.52
CA PHE A 565 18.60 -29.54 10.31
C PHE A 565 18.57 -30.80 9.42
N PHE A 566 17.64 -30.89 8.50
CA PHE A 566 17.52 -32.03 7.59
C PHE A 566 18.68 -32.11 6.58
N THR A 567 19.15 -30.96 6.07
CA THR A 567 20.27 -30.98 5.11
C THR A 567 21.58 -31.35 5.77
N ALA A 568 21.80 -30.98 7.03
CA ALA A 568 22.98 -31.43 7.79
C ALA A 568 22.94 -32.94 8.01
N ALA A 569 21.78 -33.50 8.42
CA ALA A 569 21.64 -34.93 8.71
C ALA A 569 21.70 -35.82 7.46
N PHE A 570 21.05 -35.42 6.34
CA PHE A 570 20.85 -36.31 5.20
C PHE A 570 21.65 -35.92 3.92
N PHE A 571 22.08 -34.66 3.80
CA PHE A 571 22.73 -34.11 2.59
C PHE A 571 24.05 -33.36 2.89
N PRO A 572 24.98 -33.89 3.65
CA PRO A 572 26.17 -33.17 4.14
C PRO A 572 27.04 -32.57 3.03
N ARG A 573 27.07 -33.18 1.83
CA ARG A 573 27.84 -32.67 0.66
C ARG A 573 27.06 -31.72 -0.20
N ASN A 574 25.73 -31.81 -0.27
CA ASN A 574 24.85 -31.07 -1.19
C ASN A 574 23.78 -30.24 -0.50
N GLY A 575 23.90 -30.00 0.82
CA GLY A 575 22.88 -29.30 1.61
C GLY A 575 22.50 -27.94 1.03
N ALA A 576 23.47 -27.14 0.59
CA ALA A 576 23.20 -25.84 -0.03
C ALA A 576 22.38 -25.96 -1.31
N LEU A 577 22.62 -26.96 -2.16
CA LEU A 577 21.84 -27.20 -3.37
C LEU A 577 20.40 -27.61 -3.05
N VAL A 578 20.20 -28.44 -2.05
CA VAL A 578 18.87 -28.86 -1.58
C VAL A 578 18.10 -27.64 -1.05
N MET A 579 18.74 -26.80 -0.24
CA MET A 579 18.12 -25.57 0.25
C MET A 579 17.70 -24.63 -0.89
N ILE A 580 18.58 -24.34 -1.83
CA ILE A 580 18.30 -23.54 -3.01
C ILE A 580 17.17 -24.15 -3.83
N GLY A 581 17.22 -25.49 -4.01
CA GLY A 581 16.16 -26.25 -4.70
C GLY A 581 14.79 -26.09 -4.03
N LEU A 582 14.72 -26.15 -2.70
CA LEU A 582 13.46 -25.93 -1.95
C LEU A 582 12.92 -24.50 -2.11
N TYR A 583 13.80 -23.49 -2.06
CA TYR A 583 13.38 -22.10 -2.33
C TYR A 583 12.82 -21.94 -3.74
N PHE A 584 13.52 -22.46 -4.74
CA PHE A 584 13.08 -22.42 -6.12
C PHE A 584 11.76 -23.19 -6.32
N PHE A 585 11.63 -24.36 -5.69
CA PHE A 585 10.42 -25.16 -5.74
C PHE A 585 9.21 -24.42 -5.14
N GLY A 586 9.38 -23.73 -4.02
CA GLY A 586 8.35 -22.88 -3.43
C GLY A 586 7.87 -21.78 -4.39
N VAL A 587 8.81 -21.09 -5.06
CA VAL A 587 8.48 -20.07 -6.06
C VAL A 587 7.74 -20.68 -7.26
N CYS A 588 8.18 -21.84 -7.76
CA CYS A 588 7.50 -22.55 -8.85
C CYS A 588 6.05 -22.92 -8.46
N MET A 589 5.85 -23.41 -7.25
CA MET A 589 4.52 -23.73 -6.74
C MET A 589 3.63 -22.50 -6.59
N ALA A 590 4.19 -21.36 -6.18
CA ALA A 590 3.47 -20.09 -6.16
C ALA A 590 3.04 -19.65 -7.58
N ILE A 591 3.94 -19.78 -8.56
CA ILE A 591 3.63 -19.46 -9.97
C ILE A 591 2.52 -20.38 -10.51
N LEU A 592 2.63 -21.68 -10.28
CA LEU A 592 1.61 -22.65 -10.70
C LEU A 592 0.25 -22.34 -10.06
N THR A 593 0.25 -22.06 -8.77
CA THR A 593 -0.95 -21.67 -8.03
C THR A 593 -1.54 -20.35 -8.55
N ALA A 594 -0.71 -19.36 -8.83
CA ALA A 594 -1.14 -18.10 -9.42
C ALA A 594 -1.82 -18.30 -10.78
N LEU A 595 -1.24 -19.13 -11.66
CA LEU A 595 -1.81 -19.46 -12.98
C LEU A 595 -3.15 -20.22 -12.85
N LEU A 596 -3.24 -21.12 -11.87
CA LEU A 596 -4.48 -21.82 -11.55
C LEU A 596 -5.56 -20.84 -11.08
N PHE A 597 -5.23 -19.96 -10.14
CA PHE A 597 -6.14 -18.98 -9.58
C PHE A 597 -6.59 -17.94 -10.60
N LYS A 598 -5.71 -17.49 -11.47
CA LYS A 598 -6.06 -16.60 -12.59
C LYS A 598 -7.17 -17.19 -13.48
N ARG A 599 -7.15 -18.52 -13.71
CA ARG A 599 -8.13 -19.21 -14.56
C ARG A 599 -9.42 -19.60 -13.84
N THR A 600 -9.37 -19.75 -12.52
CA THR A 600 -10.48 -20.27 -11.72
C THR A 600 -11.11 -19.22 -10.82
N LEU A 601 -10.46 -18.89 -9.71
CA LEU A 601 -11.01 -18.14 -8.59
C LEU A 601 -10.95 -16.61 -8.81
N PHE A 602 -9.85 -16.12 -9.40
CA PHE A 602 -9.58 -14.69 -9.59
C PHE A 602 -9.56 -14.31 -11.07
N ARG A 603 -10.68 -14.54 -11.76
CA ARG A 603 -10.87 -14.17 -13.17
C ARG A 603 -10.88 -12.64 -13.31
N GLY A 604 -10.45 -12.14 -14.48
CA GLY A 604 -10.36 -10.71 -14.79
C GLY A 604 -8.93 -10.21 -14.88
N GLU A 605 -8.78 -9.00 -15.35
CA GLU A 605 -7.46 -8.35 -15.48
C GLU A 605 -7.06 -7.63 -14.17
N PRO A 606 -5.77 -7.57 -13.86
CA PRO A 606 -5.29 -6.77 -12.74
C PRO A 606 -5.55 -5.28 -13.00
N VAL A 607 -5.75 -4.51 -11.94
CA VAL A 607 -5.95 -3.07 -12.03
C VAL A 607 -4.84 -2.44 -12.88
N PRO A 608 -5.18 -1.53 -13.82
CA PRO A 608 -4.21 -0.82 -14.62
C PRO A 608 -3.13 -0.17 -13.75
N PHE A 609 -1.90 -0.23 -14.24
CA PHE A 609 -0.74 0.30 -13.54
C PHE A 609 -0.48 1.72 -14.05
N VAL A 610 -1.20 2.67 -13.49
CA VAL A 610 -0.97 4.10 -13.72
C VAL A 610 -0.39 4.66 -12.43
N MET A 611 0.88 5.05 -12.47
CA MET A 611 1.61 5.49 -11.27
C MET A 611 2.65 6.53 -11.64
N GLU A 612 2.80 7.52 -10.79
CA GLU A 612 3.95 8.43 -10.81
C GLU A 612 5.14 7.78 -10.09
N LEU A 613 6.33 7.91 -10.65
CA LEU A 613 7.56 7.52 -9.96
C LEU A 613 8.04 8.70 -9.10
N PRO A 614 7.96 8.60 -7.75
CA PRO A 614 8.39 9.69 -6.89
C PRO A 614 9.91 9.94 -7.03
N ASN A 615 10.36 11.18 -6.90
CA ASN A 615 11.79 11.46 -6.85
C ASN A 615 12.46 10.73 -5.68
N TYR A 616 13.73 10.31 -5.87
CA TYR A 616 14.50 9.75 -4.75
C TYR A 616 14.75 10.83 -3.72
N ARG A 617 14.31 10.56 -2.51
CA ARG A 617 14.51 11.42 -1.35
C ARG A 617 15.24 10.66 -0.26
N MET A 618 16.03 11.38 0.53
CA MET A 618 16.61 10.81 1.75
C MET A 618 15.48 10.64 2.77
N PRO A 619 15.22 9.40 3.21
CA PRO A 619 14.17 9.16 4.19
C PRO A 619 14.41 9.93 5.49
N GLY A 620 13.36 10.50 6.06
CA GLY A 620 13.42 11.12 7.36
C GLY A 620 13.61 10.07 8.45
N MET A 621 14.81 9.95 9.02
CA MET A 621 15.15 8.91 10.00
C MET A 621 14.13 8.81 11.15
N LYS A 622 13.60 9.94 11.62
CA LYS A 622 12.57 9.96 12.67
C LYS A 622 11.26 9.27 12.22
N ASN A 623 10.86 9.46 10.96
CA ASN A 623 9.67 8.80 10.40
C ASN A 623 9.92 7.31 10.22
N VAL A 624 11.08 6.92 9.69
CA VAL A 624 11.45 5.51 9.51
C VAL A 624 11.44 4.76 10.84
N LEU A 625 12.06 5.33 11.89
CA LEU A 625 12.06 4.72 13.23
C LEU A 625 10.66 4.65 13.84
N ARG A 626 9.82 5.64 13.61
CA ARG A 626 8.42 5.60 14.06
C ARG A 626 7.63 4.51 13.34
N LEU A 627 7.72 4.45 12.01
CA LEU A 627 7.04 3.40 11.21
C LEU A 627 7.53 2.00 11.61
N MET A 628 8.85 1.85 11.80
CA MET A 628 9.44 0.61 12.30
C MET A 628 8.80 0.20 13.64
N TRP A 629 8.73 1.14 14.60
CA TRP A 629 8.16 0.87 15.93
C TRP A 629 6.66 0.55 15.86
N ASP A 630 5.90 1.31 15.08
CA ASP A 630 4.46 1.07 14.91
C ASP A 630 4.19 -0.33 14.32
N LYS A 631 4.98 -0.76 13.33
CA LYS A 631 4.89 -2.10 12.71
C LYS A 631 5.33 -3.21 13.68
N ALA A 632 6.42 -2.99 14.43
CA ALA A 632 6.90 -3.93 15.42
C ALA A 632 5.90 -4.11 16.59
N ARG A 633 5.33 -3.01 17.06
CA ARG A 633 4.28 -3.02 18.07
C ARG A 633 3.03 -3.75 17.59
N ASP A 634 2.56 -3.46 16.39
CA ASP A 634 1.42 -4.11 15.76
C ASP A 634 1.63 -5.64 15.65
N PHE A 635 2.85 -6.06 15.30
CA PHE A 635 3.23 -7.47 15.30
C PHE A 635 3.17 -8.08 16.72
N LEU A 636 3.77 -7.39 17.70
CA LEU A 636 3.81 -7.87 19.08
C LEU A 636 2.40 -8.02 19.67
N GLU A 637 1.54 -7.03 19.55
CA GLU A 637 0.16 -7.05 20.03
C GLU A 637 -0.66 -8.19 19.40
N ARG A 638 -0.42 -8.50 18.14
CA ARG A 638 -1.16 -9.55 17.39
C ARG A 638 -0.62 -10.95 17.63
N ALA A 639 0.71 -11.09 17.60
CA ALA A 639 1.36 -12.39 17.75
C ALA A 639 1.34 -12.87 19.18
N PHE A 640 1.58 -11.98 20.13
CA PHE A 640 1.71 -12.33 21.55
C PHE A 640 0.48 -13.09 22.08
N THR A 641 -0.72 -12.53 21.93
CA THR A 641 -1.94 -13.14 22.50
C THR A 641 -2.23 -14.52 21.91
N VAL A 642 -2.11 -14.65 20.58
CA VAL A 642 -2.45 -15.90 19.89
C VAL A 642 -1.42 -16.98 20.17
N ILE A 643 -0.14 -16.60 20.15
CA ILE A 643 0.95 -17.55 20.38
C ILE A 643 0.99 -17.94 21.87
N PHE A 644 0.81 -16.98 22.77
CA PHE A 644 0.72 -17.26 24.22
C PHE A 644 -0.36 -18.30 24.55
N VAL A 645 -1.57 -18.12 24.06
CA VAL A 645 -2.65 -19.10 24.26
C VAL A 645 -2.30 -20.43 23.59
N GLY A 646 -1.73 -20.37 22.39
CA GLY A 646 -1.33 -21.55 21.63
C GLY A 646 -0.22 -22.37 22.32
N THR A 647 0.80 -21.73 22.86
CA THR A 647 1.88 -22.43 23.59
C THR A 647 1.36 -23.13 24.83
N ILE A 648 0.45 -22.53 25.58
CA ILE A 648 -0.21 -23.17 26.73
C ILE A 648 -1.01 -24.41 26.27
N ILE A 649 -1.76 -24.30 25.17
CA ILE A 649 -2.54 -25.42 24.62
C ILE A 649 -1.60 -26.55 24.18
N ILE A 650 -0.53 -26.27 23.46
CA ILE A 650 0.42 -27.31 23.02
C ILE A 650 1.12 -27.92 24.22
N TRP A 651 1.59 -27.12 25.20
CA TRP A 651 2.17 -27.62 26.41
C TRP A 651 1.22 -28.59 27.15
N PHE A 652 -0.06 -28.21 27.26
CA PHE A 652 -1.08 -29.07 27.88
C PHE A 652 -1.23 -30.39 27.10
N LEU A 653 -1.32 -30.34 25.79
CA LEU A 653 -1.46 -31.52 24.92
C LEU A 653 -0.21 -32.43 24.98
N GLN A 654 0.97 -31.88 25.22
CA GLN A 654 2.23 -32.63 25.32
C GLN A 654 2.44 -33.29 26.69
N ASN A 655 1.96 -32.65 27.76
CA ASN A 655 2.27 -33.08 29.13
C ASN A 655 1.14 -33.89 29.82
N PHE A 656 -0.04 -33.98 29.20
CA PHE A 656 -1.16 -34.72 29.78
C PHE A 656 -1.66 -35.83 28.84
N ASP A 657 -2.12 -36.95 29.50
CA ASP A 657 -2.82 -38.03 28.83
C ASP A 657 -4.32 -37.73 28.67
N VAL A 658 -5.07 -38.63 27.98
CA VAL A 658 -6.53 -38.51 27.79
C VAL A 658 -7.30 -38.54 29.13
N ARG A 659 -6.67 -39.00 30.22
CA ARG A 659 -7.25 -39.05 31.57
C ARG A 659 -6.84 -37.85 32.42
N LEU A 660 -6.15 -36.87 31.83
CA LEU A 660 -5.65 -35.69 32.52
C LEU A 660 -4.58 -35.96 33.58
N ASN A 661 -3.84 -37.05 33.46
CA ASN A 661 -2.66 -37.28 34.27
C ASN A 661 -1.43 -36.72 33.55
N MET A 662 -0.48 -36.22 34.33
CA MET A 662 0.79 -35.77 33.77
C MET A 662 1.60 -36.97 33.30
N VAL A 663 2.05 -36.97 32.04
CA VAL A 663 2.80 -38.11 31.47
C VAL A 663 4.29 -37.91 31.62
N ALA A 664 4.96 -39.01 31.91
CA ALA A 664 6.43 -39.08 31.98
C ALA A 664 7.04 -39.34 30.59
N ASP A 665 6.31 -40.01 29.70
CA ASP A 665 6.73 -40.32 28.32
C ASP A 665 5.81 -39.61 27.30
N SER A 666 6.38 -38.86 26.35
CA SER A 666 5.65 -38.14 25.33
C SER A 666 4.74 -39.03 24.47
N GLN A 667 4.96 -40.35 24.44
CA GLN A 667 4.13 -41.28 23.68
C GLN A 667 2.69 -41.38 24.21
N ASP A 668 2.51 -41.20 25.51
CA ASP A 668 1.20 -41.31 26.18
C ASP A 668 0.43 -40.00 26.18
N SER A 669 0.99 -38.93 25.59
CA SER A 669 0.39 -37.60 25.55
C SER A 669 -0.83 -37.51 24.60
N ILE A 670 -1.73 -36.62 24.93
CA ILE A 670 -2.86 -36.27 24.05
C ILE A 670 -2.37 -35.89 22.65
N LEU A 671 -1.25 -35.17 22.56
CA LEU A 671 -0.67 -34.75 21.28
C LEU A 671 -0.21 -35.97 20.45
N ALA A 672 0.43 -36.97 21.08
CA ALA A 672 0.81 -38.22 20.42
C ALA A 672 -0.41 -39.03 19.94
N PHE A 673 -1.48 -39.02 20.72
CA PHE A 673 -2.75 -39.66 20.33
C PHE A 673 -3.37 -38.97 19.10
N LEU A 674 -3.43 -37.63 19.09
CA LEU A 674 -3.91 -36.87 17.95
C LEU A 674 -3.02 -37.05 16.71
N ALA A 675 -1.71 -37.06 16.88
CA ALA A 675 -0.75 -37.30 15.83
C ALA A 675 -0.91 -38.72 15.25
N GLY A 676 -1.11 -39.74 16.11
CA GLY A 676 -1.42 -41.10 15.68
C GLY A 676 -2.67 -41.21 14.81
N ALA A 677 -3.71 -40.46 15.13
CA ALA A 677 -4.92 -40.39 14.32
C ALA A 677 -4.70 -39.74 12.91
N VAL A 678 -3.75 -38.84 12.79
CA VAL A 678 -3.41 -38.14 11.51
C VAL A 678 -2.34 -38.91 10.71
N THR A 679 -1.50 -39.71 11.36
CA THR A 679 -0.40 -40.48 10.75
C THR A 679 -0.81 -41.33 9.53
N PRO A 680 -1.98 -41.98 9.47
CA PRO A 680 -2.40 -42.74 8.28
C PRO A 680 -2.50 -41.91 7.03
N LEU A 681 -2.76 -40.59 7.17
CA LEU A 681 -2.82 -39.67 6.04
C LEU A 681 -1.45 -39.47 5.38
N PHE A 682 -0.36 -39.66 6.16
CA PHE A 682 1.01 -39.51 5.69
C PHE A 682 1.65 -40.85 5.25
N ALA A 683 0.97 -41.96 5.46
CA ALA A 683 1.45 -43.29 5.02
C ALA A 683 1.73 -43.36 3.51
N PRO A 684 0.90 -42.81 2.60
CA PRO A 684 1.19 -42.78 1.17
C PRO A 684 2.42 -41.95 0.78
N LEU A 685 2.88 -41.05 1.68
CA LEU A 685 4.06 -40.24 1.50
C LEU A 685 5.35 -40.94 1.99
N GLY A 686 5.26 -42.16 2.49
CA GLY A 686 6.35 -42.82 3.18
C GLY A 686 6.67 -42.27 4.60
N LEU A 687 5.80 -41.47 5.17
CA LEU A 687 5.99 -40.76 6.42
C LEU A 687 5.05 -41.30 7.53
N ALA A 688 4.95 -42.62 7.68
CA ALA A 688 4.02 -43.29 8.60
C ALA A 688 4.52 -43.30 10.03
N ASP A 689 5.17 -42.25 10.51
CA ASP A 689 5.67 -42.12 11.90
C ASP A 689 4.87 -41.03 12.63
N TRP A 690 4.33 -41.41 13.81
CA TRP A 690 3.61 -40.50 14.68
C TRP A 690 4.46 -39.34 15.19
N LYS A 691 5.77 -39.53 15.35
CA LYS A 691 6.72 -38.48 15.77
C LYS A 691 6.84 -37.39 14.73
N LEU A 692 6.90 -37.75 13.44
CA LEU A 692 6.86 -36.78 12.33
C LEU A 692 5.53 -36.01 12.29
N SER A 693 4.42 -36.75 12.52
CA SER A 693 3.09 -36.13 12.57
C SER A 693 2.96 -35.15 13.73
N THR A 694 3.52 -35.50 14.91
CA THR A 694 3.59 -34.64 16.10
C THR A 694 4.37 -33.35 15.80
N ALA A 695 5.52 -33.46 15.13
CA ALA A 695 6.34 -32.33 14.73
C ALA A 695 5.61 -31.40 13.73
N LEU A 696 4.81 -31.95 12.81
CA LEU A 696 4.01 -31.15 11.89
C LEU A 696 2.87 -30.41 12.59
N ILE A 697 2.24 -31.01 13.60
CA ILE A 697 1.18 -30.37 14.40
C ILE A 697 1.78 -29.24 15.24
N SER A 698 2.90 -29.45 15.92
CA SER A 698 3.58 -28.40 16.66
C SER A 698 4.08 -27.28 15.75
N GLY A 699 4.57 -27.60 14.56
CA GLY A 699 4.97 -26.66 13.52
C GLY A 699 3.83 -25.81 12.92
N PHE A 700 2.59 -26.15 13.15
CA PHE A 700 1.45 -25.26 12.85
C PHE A 700 1.39 -24.08 13.82
N MET A 701 1.77 -24.26 15.05
CA MET A 701 1.85 -23.15 16.01
C MET A 701 3.01 -22.21 15.64
N ALA A 702 4.20 -22.74 15.57
CA ALA A 702 5.42 -22.05 15.21
C ALA A 702 6.32 -22.99 14.39
N LYS A 703 6.79 -22.54 13.21
CA LYS A 703 7.53 -23.42 12.31
C LYS A 703 8.82 -23.95 12.89
N GLU A 704 9.51 -23.17 13.69
CA GLU A 704 10.73 -23.54 14.40
C GLU A 704 10.52 -24.70 15.40
N SER A 705 9.31 -24.84 15.94
CA SER A 705 8.99 -25.95 16.87
C SER A 705 9.05 -27.33 16.22
N VAL A 706 9.09 -27.43 14.89
CA VAL A 706 9.30 -28.71 14.20
C VAL A 706 10.64 -29.31 14.62
N VAL A 707 11.72 -28.51 14.58
CA VAL A 707 13.06 -28.98 14.90
C VAL A 707 13.17 -29.39 16.36
N SER A 708 12.73 -28.53 17.29
CA SER A 708 12.77 -28.81 18.71
C SER A 708 11.95 -30.06 19.07
N THR A 709 10.77 -30.24 18.51
CA THR A 709 9.94 -31.43 18.68
C THR A 709 10.64 -32.69 18.18
N LEU A 710 11.27 -32.63 16.98
CA LEU A 710 12.00 -33.77 16.45
C LEU A 710 13.22 -34.13 17.31
N THR A 711 13.97 -33.11 17.77
CA THR A 711 15.12 -33.33 18.66
C THR A 711 14.71 -33.99 19.97
N VAL A 712 13.58 -33.56 20.56
CA VAL A 712 13.05 -34.18 21.80
C VAL A 712 12.60 -35.62 21.54
N LEU A 713 11.92 -35.93 20.44
CA LEU A 713 11.32 -37.24 20.18
C LEU A 713 12.32 -38.27 19.63
N TYR A 714 13.35 -37.84 18.90
CA TYR A 714 14.38 -38.74 18.33
C TYR A 714 15.70 -38.71 19.09
N GLY A 715 15.95 -37.66 19.88
CA GLY A 715 17.15 -37.49 20.72
C GLY A 715 18.33 -36.90 19.94
N THR A 716 18.88 -37.61 18.96
CA THR A 716 20.04 -37.18 18.19
C THR A 716 19.76 -37.16 16.67
N GLU A 717 20.52 -36.39 15.92
CA GLU A 717 20.46 -36.37 14.45
C GLU A 717 20.82 -37.72 13.83
N GLU A 718 21.71 -38.51 14.53
CA GLU A 718 22.12 -39.85 14.11
C GLU A 718 20.95 -40.84 14.23
N ALA A 719 20.15 -40.74 15.28
CA ALA A 719 18.95 -41.57 15.44
C ALA A 719 17.92 -41.31 14.38
N LEU A 720 17.72 -40.03 14.02
CA LEU A 720 16.83 -39.63 12.93
C LEU A 720 17.31 -40.14 11.56
N SER A 721 18.64 -40.06 11.28
CA SER A 721 19.22 -40.51 10.03
C SER A 721 19.24 -42.03 9.86
N SER A 722 19.15 -42.80 10.95
CA SER A 722 19.01 -44.26 10.92
C SER A 722 17.60 -44.75 10.59
N LEU A 723 16.58 -43.91 10.84
CA LEU A 723 15.17 -44.26 10.68
C LEU A 723 14.55 -43.74 9.36
N LEU A 724 15.06 -42.63 8.85
CA LEU A 724 14.55 -42.01 7.62
C LEU A 724 15.56 -42.16 6.50
N THR A 725 15.07 -42.41 5.28
CA THR A 725 15.87 -42.31 4.07
C THR A 725 16.03 -40.87 3.60
N PRO A 726 17.06 -40.54 2.79
CA PRO A 726 17.16 -39.19 2.17
C PRO A 726 15.94 -38.81 1.33
N GLY A 727 15.26 -39.78 0.70
CA GLY A 727 14.05 -39.59 -0.04
C GLY A 727 12.87 -39.21 0.85
N MET A 728 12.70 -39.91 1.99
CA MET A 728 11.68 -39.54 2.99
C MET A 728 11.93 -38.16 3.59
N ALA A 729 13.20 -37.82 3.87
CA ALA A 729 13.59 -36.51 4.34
C ALA A 729 13.23 -35.39 3.34
N LEU A 730 13.48 -35.58 2.03
CA LEU A 730 13.10 -34.61 0.99
C LEU A 730 11.59 -34.49 0.83
N THR A 731 10.85 -35.60 0.95
CA THR A 731 9.38 -35.62 0.95
C THR A 731 8.83 -34.82 2.13
N PHE A 732 9.37 -35.04 3.32
CA PHE A 732 9.00 -34.30 4.54
C PHE A 732 9.30 -32.80 4.39
N LEU A 733 10.49 -32.44 3.91
CA LEU A 733 10.86 -31.05 3.65
C LEU A 733 9.92 -30.38 2.63
N THR A 734 9.52 -31.10 1.57
CA THR A 734 8.56 -30.61 0.57
C THR A 734 7.21 -30.32 1.21
N PHE A 735 6.74 -31.22 2.07
CA PHE A 735 5.52 -31.00 2.81
C PHE A 735 5.63 -29.80 3.76
N CYS A 736 6.72 -29.72 4.54
CA CYS A 736 6.99 -28.61 5.46
C CYS A 736 7.09 -27.25 4.76
N LEU A 737 7.60 -27.23 3.53
CA LEU A 737 7.68 -26.02 2.73
C LEU A 737 6.29 -25.47 2.40
N LEU A 738 5.37 -26.33 1.97
CA LEU A 738 4.11 -25.96 1.32
C LEU A 738 2.89 -25.96 2.24
N TYR A 739 2.92 -26.71 3.35
CA TYR A 739 1.75 -26.81 4.22
C TYR A 739 1.47 -25.49 4.95
N THR A 740 0.29 -25.41 5.57
CA THR A 740 -0.25 -24.20 6.20
C THR A 740 0.80 -23.36 6.93
N PRO A 741 0.77 -22.03 6.82
CA PRO A 741 1.66 -21.16 7.58
C PRO A 741 1.37 -21.25 9.08
N CYS A 742 2.20 -20.61 9.90
CA CYS A 742 2.02 -20.55 11.35
C CYS A 742 0.71 -19.87 11.75
N ILE A 743 0.21 -20.13 12.95
CA ILE A 743 -1.07 -19.61 13.45
C ILE A 743 -1.11 -18.07 13.45
N ALA A 744 0.02 -17.40 13.68
CA ALA A 744 0.13 -15.95 13.61
C ALA A 744 -0.16 -15.42 12.20
N ALA A 745 0.34 -16.10 11.16
CA ALA A 745 0.05 -15.73 9.78
C ALA A 745 -1.42 -15.98 9.43
N ILE A 746 -1.99 -17.11 9.86
CA ILE A 746 -3.42 -17.40 9.66
C ILE A 746 -4.31 -16.37 10.36
N THR A 747 -3.94 -15.95 11.55
CA THR A 747 -4.67 -14.91 12.29
C THR A 747 -4.62 -13.57 11.53
N SER A 748 -3.49 -13.24 10.92
CA SER A 748 -3.37 -12.06 10.06
C SER A 748 -4.26 -12.18 8.82
N VAL A 749 -4.29 -13.35 8.16
CA VAL A 749 -5.18 -13.61 7.03
C VAL A 749 -6.66 -13.51 7.44
N LYS A 750 -7.03 -14.06 8.61
CA LYS A 750 -8.39 -13.94 9.16
C LYS A 750 -8.80 -12.48 9.33
N ARG A 751 -7.89 -11.63 9.79
CA ARG A 751 -8.14 -10.20 9.99
C ARG A 751 -8.28 -9.44 8.68
N GLU A 752 -7.47 -9.78 7.67
CA GLU A 752 -7.47 -9.10 6.37
C GLU A 752 -8.62 -9.55 5.46
N ASN A 753 -8.94 -10.85 5.44
CA ASN A 753 -9.89 -11.44 4.49
C ASN A 753 -11.08 -12.16 5.13
N GLY A 754 -11.12 -12.24 6.48
CA GLY A 754 -12.18 -12.94 7.21
C GLY A 754 -11.91 -14.42 7.44
N THR A 755 -12.74 -15.04 8.31
CA THR A 755 -12.56 -16.42 8.78
C THR A 755 -12.66 -17.45 7.66
N GLY A 756 -13.60 -17.26 6.72
CA GLY A 756 -13.77 -18.20 5.60
C GLY A 756 -12.53 -18.34 4.72
N TRP A 757 -11.86 -17.22 4.42
CA TRP A 757 -10.61 -17.22 3.65
C TRP A 757 -9.44 -17.83 4.43
N ALA A 758 -9.37 -17.60 5.75
CA ALA A 758 -8.33 -18.20 6.59
C ALA A 758 -8.45 -19.73 6.64
N VAL A 759 -9.67 -20.26 6.85
CA VAL A 759 -9.92 -21.71 6.85
C VAL A 759 -9.69 -22.31 5.46
N GLY A 760 -10.18 -21.64 4.41
CA GLY A 760 -9.96 -22.03 3.03
C GLY A 760 -8.48 -22.11 2.66
N MET A 761 -7.67 -21.19 3.16
CA MET A 761 -6.22 -21.17 2.97
C MET A 761 -5.54 -22.37 3.64
N ILE A 762 -5.90 -22.70 4.90
CA ILE A 762 -5.38 -23.88 5.60
C ILE A 762 -5.67 -25.14 4.79
N ALA A 763 -6.92 -25.37 4.42
CA ALA A 763 -7.34 -26.54 3.67
C ALA A 763 -6.61 -26.61 2.31
N PHE A 764 -6.60 -25.53 1.55
CA PHE A 764 -5.96 -25.46 0.25
C PHE A 764 -4.47 -25.78 0.33
N GLN A 765 -3.74 -25.18 1.27
CA GLN A 765 -2.30 -25.38 1.39
C GLN A 765 -1.95 -26.79 1.89
N CYS A 766 -2.70 -27.36 2.80
CA CYS A 766 -2.50 -28.75 3.21
C CYS A 766 -2.70 -29.70 2.03
N VAL A 767 -3.73 -29.48 1.20
CA VAL A 767 -3.98 -30.31 0.01
C VAL A 767 -2.84 -30.15 -1.01
N VAL A 768 -2.42 -28.91 -1.30
CA VAL A 768 -1.30 -28.68 -2.24
C VAL A 768 -0.01 -29.29 -1.73
N ALA A 769 0.29 -29.16 -0.42
CA ALA A 769 1.46 -29.75 0.21
C ALA A 769 1.46 -31.28 0.11
N TRP A 770 0.30 -31.88 0.36
CA TRP A 770 0.16 -33.33 0.27
C TRP A 770 0.35 -33.84 -1.17
N ILE A 771 -0.29 -33.22 -2.15
CA ILE A 771 -0.16 -33.59 -3.57
C ILE A 771 1.30 -33.41 -4.04
N ALA A 772 1.93 -32.31 -3.70
CA ALA A 772 3.30 -32.03 -4.10
C ALA A 772 4.29 -33.00 -3.44
N ALA A 773 4.14 -33.28 -2.14
CA ALA A 773 4.97 -34.25 -1.42
C ALA A 773 4.76 -35.67 -1.96
N PHE A 774 3.52 -36.05 -2.30
CA PHE A 774 3.23 -37.33 -2.93
C PHE A 774 3.87 -37.47 -4.31
N ALA A 775 3.80 -36.42 -5.12
CA ALA A 775 4.46 -36.43 -6.43
C ALA A 775 6.00 -36.56 -6.29
N VAL A 776 6.60 -35.85 -5.33
CA VAL A 776 8.03 -35.96 -5.03
C VAL A 776 8.38 -37.37 -4.54
N HIS A 777 7.58 -37.96 -3.62
CA HIS A 777 7.78 -39.33 -3.14
C HIS A 777 7.71 -40.36 -4.28
N LEU A 778 6.71 -40.29 -5.16
CA LEU A 778 6.59 -41.15 -6.32
C LEU A 778 7.78 -41.03 -7.26
N MET A 779 8.23 -39.80 -7.50
CA MET A 779 9.39 -39.56 -8.38
C MET A 779 10.66 -40.18 -7.76
N LEU A 780 10.90 -39.97 -6.46
CA LEU A 780 12.05 -40.53 -5.77
C LEU A 780 11.99 -42.06 -5.69
N SER A 781 10.80 -42.66 -5.50
CA SER A 781 10.59 -44.11 -5.52
C SER A 781 10.91 -44.70 -6.92
N ALA A 782 10.51 -44.01 -7.98
CA ALA A 782 10.81 -44.43 -9.37
C ALA A 782 12.33 -44.42 -9.66
N PHE A 783 13.09 -43.55 -9.00
CA PHE A 783 14.55 -43.51 -9.08
C PHE A 783 15.28 -44.40 -8.06
N GLY A 784 14.54 -45.11 -7.22
CA GLY A 784 15.12 -46.01 -6.20
C GLY A 784 15.83 -45.29 -5.02
N VAL A 785 15.46 -44.05 -4.77
CA VAL A 785 16.04 -43.20 -3.71
C VAL A 785 15.07 -43.06 -2.50
N ALA A 786 13.83 -43.56 -2.61
CA ALA A 786 12.79 -43.42 -1.57
C ALA A 786 12.98 -44.36 -0.37
#